data_3d1bd71cc5b3b0a5115802755dc1db05
#
_entry.id   3d1bd71cc5b3b0a5115802755dc1db05
#
_cell.length_a   1.000
_cell.length_b   1.000
_cell.length_c   1.000
_cell.angle_alpha   90.00
_cell.angle_beta   90.00
_cell.angle_gamma   90.00
#
_symmetry.space_group_name_H-M   'P 1'
#
loop_
_entity.id
_entity.type
_entity.pdbx_description
1 polymer ?
#
loop_
_entity_poly.entity_id
_entity_poly.type
_entity_poly.pdbx_seq_one_letter_code
_entity_poly.pdbx_strand_id
1 'polypeptide(L)'
;MPSLPRREFLQLAALTGVGLALPRGLAALAAPAPSAGLRGAAAYRHWQTQARRLLEPLQRLFVPGQASLAIAGPASANGVPADRLESFARPMLLAAHYLQSVPEAGSADFRAAVARWFREGIVAGTTLGGPQAWGPDANYHQLHVEMGLFAITLQLAPDQLWHPLSPAEKDQVAAWLATARSTGYVDNNHYFMGIHVLEFLRRQGYGRAGDRAVVDEYFSRLEAMHRGDGWFQDGINQAFDYYNAYAFNFYGLWWAQLHGAENPERAQRWRDWARRFTQDYQHFFAASGEHPAFGRSITYRFNSTAPFGLTVLGACTDLPLGRLRRLCTRNLDFFLAQPIYQEQGCLAIGWTDRFEPSAELYTGAGSPYWAAKGFAPLLLPPDHAFWQVPEEPLPSESADGACVIRPAGLVVRHTGGEVEIINAGSQVSHTNLRYGAWKWSKTAYRTGRAFTCAFPAPTHWSSDSALTLRLADGRTFGRHATVALEMSAAHVLYRWALGFAWRTDGPPEQINVGLETGLWWNAGWLLQLHRYEAHQPAVFRLGGYALPGPDNAITRVNTGPSFGTWHPATGGSVVQPLTGCTAREWDERLDDRTPRAHLSAPYHATPVAVSPPLTGNGWIAALVWTGGDQAAAQPWVVGHTAAGNWQLTHPTLGRWAIKHSFLPALGPVSPRS
;
A
#
# COMPACT_ATOMS: atom_id res chain seq x y z
N MET A 1 -22.07 -17.67 -17.56
CA MET A 1 -21.61 -18.66 -16.56
C MET A 1 -22.60 -18.64 -15.41
N PRO A 2 -23.07 -19.75 -14.86
CA PRO A 2 -24.05 -19.74 -13.78
C PRO A 2 -23.38 -19.26 -12.49
N SER A 3 -23.99 -18.26 -11.87
CA SER A 3 -23.63 -17.73 -10.56
C SER A 3 -23.93 -18.77 -9.47
N LEU A 4 -22.94 -19.14 -8.71
CA LEU A 4 -23.14 -19.91 -7.48
C LEU A 4 -24.03 -19.14 -6.50
N PRO A 5 -24.94 -19.79 -5.80
CA PRO A 5 -25.86 -19.11 -4.89
C PRO A 5 -25.13 -18.59 -3.66
N ARG A 6 -25.36 -17.33 -3.37
CA ARG A 6 -24.79 -16.52 -2.27
C ARG A 6 -24.86 -17.14 -0.88
N ARG A 7 -25.74 -18.11 -0.66
CA ARG A 7 -25.94 -18.79 0.64
C ARG A 7 -24.81 -19.75 1.01
N GLU A 8 -24.15 -20.38 0.04
CA GLU A 8 -23.06 -21.32 0.32
C GLU A 8 -21.76 -20.62 0.67
N PHE A 9 -21.55 -19.41 0.17
CA PHE A 9 -20.36 -18.60 0.48
C PHE A 9 -20.37 -18.07 1.93
N LEU A 10 -21.53 -17.80 2.49
CA LEU A 10 -21.65 -17.34 3.89
C LEU A 10 -21.58 -18.49 4.91
N GLN A 11 -21.84 -19.72 4.50
CA GLN A 11 -21.74 -20.89 5.40
C GLN A 11 -20.29 -21.40 5.55
N LEU A 12 -19.42 -21.19 4.56
CA LEU A 12 -18.00 -21.54 4.68
C LEU A 12 -17.22 -20.62 5.65
N ALA A 13 -17.66 -19.40 5.85
CA ALA A 13 -17.02 -18.45 6.75
C ALA A 13 -17.34 -18.68 8.25
N ALA A 14 -18.31 -19.54 8.56
CA ALA A 14 -18.79 -19.76 9.93
C ALA A 14 -18.25 -21.04 10.62
N LEU A 15 -17.40 -21.82 9.96
CA LEU A 15 -17.00 -23.16 10.44
C LEU A 15 -15.55 -23.32 10.92
N THR A 16 -14.78 -22.26 11.10
CA THR A 16 -13.40 -22.36 11.63
C THR A 16 -13.19 -21.59 12.94
N GLY A 17 -14.10 -21.74 13.87
CA GLY A 17 -13.95 -21.24 15.23
C GLY A 17 -13.55 -22.38 16.20
N VAL A 18 -12.34 -22.94 16.10
CA VAL A 18 -11.76 -23.77 17.14
C VAL A 18 -10.43 -23.14 17.55
N GLY A 19 -10.44 -22.49 18.72
CA GLY A 19 -9.23 -22.04 19.40
C GLY A 19 -8.44 -23.23 19.93
N LEU A 20 -7.37 -23.58 19.26
CA LEU A 20 -6.33 -24.47 19.81
C LEU A 20 -5.21 -23.64 20.40
N ALA A 21 -5.02 -23.78 21.70
CA ALA A 21 -3.83 -23.27 22.39
C ALA A 21 -2.60 -24.00 21.84
N LEU A 22 -1.70 -23.26 21.19
CA LEU A 22 -0.46 -23.78 20.60
C LEU A 22 0.68 -23.79 21.63
N PRO A 23 1.57 -24.79 21.61
CA PRO A 23 2.74 -24.83 22.48
C PRO A 23 3.75 -23.75 22.12
N ARG A 24 4.27 -23.05 23.13
CA ARG A 24 5.39 -22.11 23.03
C ARG A 24 6.66 -22.87 22.68
N GLY A 25 7.09 -22.81 21.41
CA GLY A 25 8.30 -23.50 20.98
C GLY A 25 8.66 -23.31 19.50
N LEU A 26 8.56 -22.09 18.96
CA LEU A 26 9.19 -21.74 17.70
C LEU A 26 10.24 -20.67 17.97
N ALA A 27 11.50 -20.99 17.60
CA ALA A 27 12.56 -20.00 17.58
C ALA A 27 12.11 -18.85 16.68
N ALA A 28 11.72 -17.73 17.27
CA ALA A 28 11.51 -16.49 16.56
C ALA A 28 12.78 -16.26 15.73
N LEU A 29 12.64 -16.12 14.41
CA LEU A 29 13.74 -15.69 13.56
C LEU A 29 14.28 -14.41 14.22
N ALA A 30 15.53 -14.43 14.68
CA ALA A 30 16.13 -13.29 15.36
C ALA A 30 15.94 -12.04 14.49
N ALA A 31 15.51 -10.95 15.11
CA ALA A 31 15.40 -9.67 14.40
C ALA A 31 16.72 -9.37 13.68
N PRO A 32 16.69 -8.85 12.44
CA PRO A 32 17.91 -8.50 11.72
C PRO A 32 18.75 -7.53 12.56
N ALA A 33 20.06 -7.72 12.57
CA ALA A 33 20.98 -6.77 13.22
C ALA A 33 20.81 -5.39 12.56
N PRO A 34 20.88 -4.30 13.33
CA PRO A 34 20.74 -2.95 12.78
C PRO A 34 21.70 -2.72 11.61
N SER A 35 21.18 -2.32 10.44
CA SER A 35 21.97 -2.04 9.24
C SER A 35 22.47 -0.59 9.17
N ALA A 36 22.12 0.23 10.16
CA ALA A 36 22.46 1.64 10.19
C ALA A 36 23.96 1.89 9.98
N GLY A 37 24.31 2.61 8.93
CA GLY A 37 25.68 2.97 8.59
C GLY A 37 26.50 1.89 7.87
N LEU A 38 25.93 0.74 7.52
CA LEU A 38 26.62 -0.27 6.71
C LEU A 38 26.99 0.30 5.32
N ARG A 39 28.21 0.02 4.84
CA ARG A 39 28.70 0.44 3.53
C ARG A 39 29.48 -0.68 2.84
N GLY A 40 29.64 -0.52 1.54
CA GLY A 40 30.43 -1.41 0.70
C GLY A 40 29.97 -2.86 0.78
N ALA A 41 30.92 -3.76 0.87
CA ALA A 41 30.66 -5.20 0.95
C ALA A 41 29.80 -5.59 2.15
N ALA A 42 29.80 -4.85 3.24
CA ALA A 42 28.96 -5.15 4.41
C ALA A 42 27.48 -4.84 4.14
N ALA A 43 27.18 -3.71 3.52
CA ALA A 43 25.81 -3.37 3.10
C ALA A 43 25.29 -4.35 2.05
N TYR A 44 26.12 -4.71 1.07
CA TYR A 44 25.76 -5.69 0.05
C TYR A 44 25.45 -7.06 0.66
N ARG A 45 26.34 -7.56 1.53
CA ARG A 45 26.11 -8.85 2.24
C ARG A 45 24.87 -8.82 3.12
N HIS A 46 24.55 -7.70 3.76
CA HIS A 46 23.31 -7.56 4.51
C HIS A 46 22.09 -7.87 3.62
N TRP A 47 22.00 -7.26 2.45
CA TRP A 47 20.92 -7.51 1.50
C TRP A 47 20.86 -8.95 0.99
N GLN A 48 22.04 -9.55 0.70
CA GLN A 48 22.10 -10.98 0.33
C GLN A 48 21.56 -11.87 1.47
N THR A 49 21.95 -11.57 2.72
CA THR A 49 21.47 -12.30 3.89
C THR A 49 19.96 -12.20 4.02
N GLN A 50 19.37 -11.02 3.81
CA GLN A 50 17.91 -10.86 3.89
C GLN A 50 17.22 -11.62 2.73
N ALA A 51 17.72 -11.56 1.51
CA ALA A 51 17.17 -12.33 0.39
C ALA A 51 17.21 -13.85 0.68
N ARG A 52 18.34 -14.36 1.16
CA ARG A 52 18.51 -15.74 1.55
C ARG A 52 17.57 -16.15 2.67
N ARG A 53 17.44 -15.31 3.72
CA ARG A 53 16.52 -15.52 4.84
C ARG A 53 15.06 -15.72 4.38
N LEU A 54 14.64 -15.01 3.34
CA LEU A 54 13.30 -15.16 2.76
C LEU A 54 13.17 -16.39 1.84
N LEU A 55 14.27 -16.85 1.24
CA LEU A 55 14.29 -18.04 0.37
C LEU A 55 14.41 -19.36 1.15
N GLU A 56 15.10 -19.40 2.27
CA GLU A 56 15.34 -20.63 3.05
C GLU A 56 14.03 -21.31 3.53
N PRO A 57 12.99 -20.59 4.02
CA PRO A 57 11.72 -21.21 4.34
C PRO A 57 11.02 -21.82 3.12
N LEU A 58 11.13 -21.16 1.96
CA LEU A 58 10.55 -21.64 0.70
C LEU A 58 11.24 -22.92 0.22
N GLN A 59 12.58 -23.00 0.38
CA GLN A 59 13.34 -24.19 0.00
C GLN A 59 12.85 -25.46 0.71
N ARG A 60 12.39 -25.33 1.96
CA ARG A 60 11.80 -26.44 2.72
C ARG A 60 10.48 -26.94 2.14
N LEU A 61 9.81 -26.12 1.33
CA LEU A 61 8.57 -26.44 0.63
C LEU A 61 8.82 -27.00 -0.78
N PHE A 62 10.08 -27.05 -1.22
CA PHE A 62 10.42 -27.54 -2.55
C PHE A 62 10.16 -29.04 -2.66
N VAL A 63 9.31 -29.40 -3.60
CA VAL A 63 9.08 -30.80 -3.99
C VAL A 63 9.52 -30.97 -5.44
N PRO A 64 10.40 -31.89 -5.77
CA PRO A 64 10.87 -32.13 -7.15
C PRO A 64 9.69 -32.31 -8.11
N GLY A 65 9.75 -31.66 -9.25
CA GLY A 65 8.73 -31.74 -10.30
C GLY A 65 7.40 -31.05 -9.99
N GLN A 66 7.28 -30.31 -8.87
CA GLN A 66 6.13 -29.45 -8.58
C GLN A 66 6.35 -28.03 -9.10
N ALA A 67 5.26 -27.41 -9.54
CA ALA A 67 5.21 -26.05 -10.10
C ALA A 67 4.45 -25.07 -9.19
N SER A 68 4.45 -25.34 -7.89
CA SER A 68 3.83 -24.47 -6.88
C SER A 68 4.46 -24.72 -5.51
N LEU A 69 4.40 -23.71 -4.64
CA LEU A 69 4.81 -23.82 -3.24
C LEU A 69 3.57 -23.91 -2.35
N ALA A 70 3.57 -24.86 -1.43
CA ALA A 70 2.51 -25.06 -0.45
C ALA A 70 2.62 -24.02 0.69
N ILE A 71 2.59 -22.74 0.35
CA ILE A 71 2.58 -21.64 1.31
C ILE A 71 1.21 -21.64 1.99
N ALA A 72 1.19 -21.63 3.34
CA ALA A 72 -0.06 -21.58 4.08
C ALA A 72 -0.75 -20.21 3.90
N GLY A 73 -2.09 -20.20 3.85
CA GLY A 73 -2.88 -18.99 3.73
C GLY A 73 -4.18 -19.20 2.95
N PRO A 74 -4.97 -18.14 2.78
CA PRO A 74 -6.23 -18.22 2.04
C PRO A 74 -5.99 -18.43 0.55
N ALA A 75 -6.95 -19.08 -0.11
CA ALA A 75 -7.04 -19.07 -1.56
C ALA A 75 -7.56 -17.71 -2.05
N SER A 76 -7.10 -17.28 -3.22
CA SER A 76 -7.66 -16.11 -3.89
C SER A 76 -8.97 -16.42 -4.61
N ALA A 77 -9.71 -15.37 -4.98
CA ALA A 77 -10.88 -15.52 -5.86
C ALA A 77 -10.52 -15.89 -7.32
N ASN A 78 -9.24 -15.90 -7.67
CA ASN A 78 -8.77 -16.19 -9.03
C ASN A 78 -8.69 -17.70 -9.34
N GLY A 79 -8.82 -18.55 -8.33
CA GLY A 79 -8.81 -20.00 -8.46
C GLY A 79 -7.43 -20.64 -8.40
N VAL A 80 -7.43 -21.95 -8.26
CA VAL A 80 -6.24 -22.79 -7.98
C VAL A 80 -5.10 -22.61 -9.00
N PRO A 81 -5.32 -22.56 -10.32
CA PRO A 81 -4.21 -22.38 -11.27
C PRO A 81 -3.47 -21.05 -11.06
N ALA A 82 -4.20 -19.96 -10.80
CA ALA A 82 -3.61 -18.66 -10.54
C ALA A 82 -2.83 -18.65 -9.22
N ASP A 83 -3.39 -19.23 -8.14
CA ASP A 83 -2.71 -19.32 -6.84
C ASP A 83 -1.44 -20.17 -6.90
N ARG A 84 -1.45 -21.24 -7.70
CA ARG A 84 -0.26 -22.07 -7.95
C ARG A 84 0.83 -21.28 -8.64
N LEU A 85 0.51 -20.59 -9.74
CA LEU A 85 1.48 -19.78 -10.47
C LEU A 85 1.97 -18.60 -9.62
N GLU A 86 1.10 -17.95 -8.87
CA GLU A 86 1.45 -16.87 -7.96
C GLU A 86 2.49 -17.33 -6.93
N SER A 87 2.23 -18.48 -6.27
CA SER A 87 3.13 -19.03 -5.26
C SER A 87 4.49 -19.45 -5.82
N PHE A 88 4.61 -19.61 -7.12
CA PHE A 88 5.84 -19.96 -7.83
C PHE A 88 6.55 -18.73 -8.41
N ALA A 89 5.86 -17.91 -9.22
CA ALA A 89 6.48 -16.84 -10.00
C ALA A 89 7.00 -15.68 -9.13
N ARG A 90 6.30 -15.34 -8.06
CA ARG A 90 6.74 -14.24 -7.18
C ARG A 90 7.99 -14.59 -6.36
N PRO A 91 8.09 -15.76 -5.71
CA PRO A 91 9.34 -16.24 -5.14
C PRO A 91 10.47 -16.44 -6.17
N MET A 92 10.15 -16.83 -7.41
CA MET A 92 11.14 -16.96 -8.48
C MET A 92 11.86 -15.64 -8.78
N LEU A 93 11.16 -14.50 -8.72
CA LEU A 93 11.79 -13.19 -8.85
C LEU A 93 12.81 -12.92 -7.73
N LEU A 94 12.47 -13.26 -6.48
CA LEU A 94 13.41 -13.14 -5.36
C LEU A 94 14.65 -14.04 -5.59
N ALA A 95 14.41 -15.27 -6.02
CA ALA A 95 15.48 -16.21 -6.37
C ALA A 95 16.36 -15.66 -7.49
N ALA A 96 15.80 -15.05 -8.53
CA ALA A 96 16.56 -14.45 -9.61
C ALA A 96 17.48 -13.32 -9.13
N HIS A 97 16.99 -12.38 -8.30
CA HIS A 97 17.83 -11.35 -7.68
C HIS A 97 18.98 -11.95 -6.87
N TYR A 98 18.69 -12.98 -6.06
CA TYR A 98 19.70 -13.65 -5.25
C TYR A 98 20.70 -14.42 -6.11
N LEU A 99 20.25 -15.15 -7.14
CA LEU A 99 21.10 -15.92 -8.05
C LEU A 99 22.01 -15.03 -8.91
N GLN A 100 21.60 -13.82 -9.22
CA GLN A 100 22.42 -12.83 -9.94
C GLN A 100 23.37 -12.06 -9.02
N SER A 101 23.17 -12.08 -7.72
CA SER A 101 24.10 -11.46 -6.77
C SER A 101 25.43 -12.23 -6.72
N VAL A 102 26.51 -11.55 -6.31
CA VAL A 102 27.83 -12.19 -6.15
C VAL A 102 27.74 -13.37 -5.16
N PRO A 103 28.21 -14.57 -5.52
CA PRO A 103 28.13 -15.72 -4.64
C PRO A 103 28.89 -15.49 -3.33
N GLU A 104 28.22 -15.72 -2.19
CA GLU A 104 28.84 -15.75 -0.88
C GLU A 104 29.49 -17.13 -0.59
N ALA A 105 30.49 -17.17 0.29
CA ALA A 105 31.18 -18.40 0.63
C ALA A 105 30.19 -19.44 1.19
N GLY A 106 30.27 -20.69 0.71
CA GLY A 106 29.41 -21.79 1.13
C GLY A 106 27.97 -21.73 0.60
N SER A 107 27.65 -20.87 -0.36
CA SER A 107 26.30 -20.77 -0.93
C SER A 107 26.06 -21.63 -2.18
N ALA A 108 27.09 -22.27 -2.71
CA ALA A 108 27.03 -22.96 -4.01
C ALA A 108 25.89 -24.00 -4.08
N ASP A 109 25.80 -24.89 -3.08
CA ASP A 109 24.79 -25.96 -3.05
C ASP A 109 23.36 -25.37 -2.92
N PHE A 110 23.18 -24.35 -2.08
CA PHE A 110 21.89 -23.65 -1.92
C PHE A 110 21.47 -22.99 -3.23
N ARG A 111 22.36 -22.26 -3.88
CA ARG A 111 22.09 -21.59 -5.17
C ARG A 111 21.75 -22.59 -6.27
N ALA A 112 22.53 -23.69 -6.34
CA ALA A 112 22.28 -24.76 -7.30
C ALA A 112 20.92 -25.44 -7.06
N ALA A 113 20.57 -25.72 -5.80
CA ALA A 113 19.28 -26.33 -5.45
C ALA A 113 18.10 -25.39 -5.80
N VAL A 114 18.19 -24.10 -5.48
CA VAL A 114 17.17 -23.10 -5.83
C VAL A 114 17.00 -23.01 -7.35
N ALA A 115 18.08 -22.85 -8.11
CA ALA A 115 18.03 -22.76 -9.57
C ALA A 115 17.42 -24.02 -10.21
N ARG A 116 17.84 -25.18 -9.75
CA ARG A 116 17.33 -26.46 -10.26
C ARG A 116 15.84 -26.63 -10.01
N TRP A 117 15.37 -26.33 -8.80
CA TRP A 117 13.97 -26.49 -8.45
C TRP A 117 13.08 -25.57 -9.29
N PHE A 118 13.48 -24.31 -9.47
CA PHE A 118 12.70 -23.39 -10.33
C PHE A 118 12.70 -23.85 -11.79
N ARG A 119 13.81 -24.37 -12.33
CA ARG A 119 13.82 -24.93 -13.70
C ARG A 119 12.87 -26.12 -13.85
N GLU A 120 12.92 -27.09 -12.93
CA GLU A 120 12.02 -28.25 -12.93
C GLU A 120 10.54 -27.78 -12.86
N GLY A 121 10.23 -26.82 -12.00
CA GLY A 121 8.90 -26.25 -11.87
C GLY A 121 8.44 -25.47 -13.11
N ILE A 122 9.34 -24.73 -13.78
CA ILE A 122 9.07 -24.08 -15.08
C ILE A 122 8.59 -25.10 -16.10
N VAL A 123 9.32 -26.22 -16.25
CA VAL A 123 8.95 -27.28 -17.20
C VAL A 123 7.62 -27.91 -16.80
N ALA A 124 7.47 -28.30 -15.54
CA ALA A 124 6.25 -28.96 -15.06
C ALA A 124 5.00 -28.07 -15.19
N GLY A 125 5.10 -26.77 -14.85
CA GLY A 125 3.98 -25.81 -14.87
C GLY A 125 3.53 -25.41 -16.26
N THR A 126 4.45 -25.39 -17.23
CA THR A 126 4.16 -25.04 -18.63
C THR A 126 3.74 -26.25 -19.48
N THR A 127 3.83 -27.49 -18.97
CA THR A 127 3.34 -28.70 -19.65
C THR A 127 1.81 -28.71 -19.68
N LEU A 128 1.22 -28.27 -20.78
CA LEU A 128 -0.24 -28.20 -20.93
C LEU A 128 -0.85 -29.61 -20.75
N GLY A 129 -1.89 -29.72 -19.92
CA GLY A 129 -2.52 -31.00 -19.57
C GLY A 129 -1.76 -31.85 -18.58
N GLY A 130 -0.58 -31.42 -18.13
CA GLY A 130 0.18 -32.08 -17.06
C GLY A 130 -0.43 -31.91 -15.67
N PRO A 131 -0.05 -32.74 -14.68
CA PRO A 131 -0.64 -32.65 -13.33
C PRO A 131 -0.25 -31.39 -12.57
N GLN A 132 0.80 -30.70 -12.99
CA GLN A 132 1.31 -29.46 -12.41
C GLN A 132 1.00 -28.23 -13.27
N ALA A 133 0.32 -28.40 -14.41
CA ALA A 133 0.05 -27.32 -15.36
C ALA A 133 -0.64 -26.11 -14.70
N TRP A 134 -0.13 -24.91 -14.99
CA TRP A 134 -0.80 -23.67 -14.63
C TRP A 134 -2.01 -23.35 -15.52
N GLY A 135 -2.08 -24.03 -16.69
CA GLY A 135 -3.10 -23.81 -17.70
C GLY A 135 -2.76 -22.64 -18.63
N PRO A 136 -3.53 -22.49 -19.73
CA PRO A 136 -3.42 -21.35 -20.64
C PRO A 136 -4.02 -20.09 -19.98
N ASP A 137 -3.55 -18.92 -20.41
CA ASP A 137 -4.15 -17.67 -20.01
C ASP A 137 -5.59 -17.53 -20.57
N ALA A 138 -6.42 -16.73 -19.92
CA ALA A 138 -7.79 -16.45 -20.28
C ALA A 138 -8.10 -14.96 -20.10
N ASN A 139 -9.16 -14.49 -20.77
CA ASN A 139 -9.57 -13.10 -20.71
C ASN A 139 -9.76 -12.62 -19.27
N TYR A 140 -9.11 -11.50 -18.94
CA TYR A 140 -9.19 -10.83 -17.63
C TYR A 140 -8.76 -11.73 -16.45
N HIS A 141 -7.97 -12.76 -16.70
CA HIS A 141 -7.53 -13.69 -15.68
C HIS A 141 -6.23 -13.23 -15.00
N GLN A 142 -5.99 -13.73 -13.78
CA GLN A 142 -4.78 -13.40 -13.01
C GLN A 142 -3.51 -14.02 -13.61
N LEU A 143 -3.60 -15.08 -14.40
CA LEU A 143 -2.43 -15.79 -14.94
C LEU A 143 -1.50 -14.85 -15.71
N HIS A 144 -2.02 -13.96 -16.56
CA HIS A 144 -1.18 -13.04 -17.32
C HIS A 144 -0.36 -12.10 -16.44
N VAL A 145 -0.84 -11.76 -15.24
CA VAL A 145 -0.08 -10.92 -14.28
C VAL A 145 1.23 -11.61 -13.89
N GLU A 146 1.14 -12.90 -13.58
CA GLU A 146 2.31 -13.70 -13.24
C GLU A 146 3.17 -14.02 -14.48
N MET A 147 2.58 -14.22 -15.66
CA MET A 147 3.29 -14.44 -16.92
C MET A 147 4.18 -13.26 -17.31
N GLY A 148 3.70 -12.02 -17.09
CA GLY A 148 4.52 -10.82 -17.31
C GLY A 148 5.74 -10.78 -16.40
N LEU A 149 5.56 -11.07 -15.10
CA LEU A 149 6.66 -11.18 -14.15
C LEU A 149 7.63 -12.31 -14.51
N PHE A 150 7.09 -13.46 -14.94
CA PHE A 150 7.82 -14.64 -15.35
C PHE A 150 8.75 -14.30 -16.53
N ALA A 151 8.24 -13.60 -17.54
CA ALA A 151 9.00 -13.16 -18.70
C ALA A 151 10.18 -12.21 -18.32
N ILE A 152 9.98 -11.33 -17.35
CA ILE A 152 11.07 -10.51 -16.79
C ILE A 152 12.08 -11.40 -16.09
N THR A 153 11.64 -12.31 -15.23
CA THR A 153 12.50 -13.15 -14.38
C THR A 153 13.40 -14.07 -15.19
N LEU A 154 12.89 -14.64 -16.29
CA LEU A 154 13.71 -15.47 -17.21
C LEU A 154 14.83 -14.65 -17.88
N GLN A 155 14.57 -13.38 -18.18
CA GLN A 155 15.59 -12.48 -18.75
C GLN A 155 16.57 -11.96 -17.70
N LEU A 156 16.14 -11.91 -16.43
CA LEU A 156 16.97 -11.44 -15.33
C LEU A 156 18.02 -12.46 -14.92
N ALA A 157 17.68 -13.74 -14.90
CA ALA A 157 18.56 -14.84 -14.52
C ALA A 157 18.64 -15.92 -15.64
N PRO A 158 19.06 -15.53 -16.87
CA PRO A 158 18.97 -16.42 -18.02
C PRO A 158 19.86 -17.65 -17.87
N ASP A 159 21.07 -17.51 -17.32
CA ASP A 159 22.03 -18.62 -17.17
C ASP A 159 21.57 -19.66 -16.15
N GLN A 160 20.71 -19.26 -15.21
CA GLN A 160 20.18 -20.15 -14.19
C GLN A 160 18.80 -20.72 -14.54
N LEU A 161 17.98 -20.00 -15.31
CA LEU A 161 16.56 -20.34 -15.50
C LEU A 161 16.16 -20.63 -16.94
N TRP A 162 16.81 -19.99 -17.96
CA TRP A 162 16.41 -20.10 -19.35
C TRP A 162 17.39 -20.90 -20.22
N HIS A 163 18.69 -20.52 -20.19
CA HIS A 163 19.70 -21.14 -21.08
C HIS A 163 19.86 -22.65 -20.85
N PRO A 164 19.77 -23.18 -19.61
CA PRO A 164 19.90 -24.61 -19.35
C PRO A 164 18.73 -25.47 -19.84
N LEU A 165 17.58 -24.85 -20.21
CA LEU A 165 16.45 -25.58 -20.79
C LEU A 165 16.83 -26.12 -22.19
N SER A 166 16.39 -27.33 -22.49
CA SER A 166 16.51 -27.91 -23.82
C SER A 166 15.68 -27.14 -24.86
N PRO A 167 15.94 -27.26 -26.17
CA PRO A 167 15.13 -26.63 -27.19
C PRO A 167 13.63 -26.96 -27.05
N ALA A 168 13.28 -28.21 -26.79
CA ALA A 168 11.89 -28.66 -26.63
C ALA A 168 11.21 -28.01 -25.40
N GLU A 169 11.94 -27.89 -24.29
CA GLU A 169 11.42 -27.17 -23.09
C GLU A 169 11.25 -25.69 -23.33
N LYS A 170 12.15 -25.03 -24.07
CA LYS A 170 12.02 -23.64 -24.49
C LYS A 170 10.81 -23.43 -25.38
N ASP A 171 10.59 -24.31 -26.35
CA ASP A 171 9.41 -24.28 -27.22
C ASP A 171 8.11 -24.41 -26.39
N GLN A 172 8.10 -25.30 -25.41
CA GLN A 172 6.98 -25.50 -24.50
C GLN A 172 6.69 -24.24 -23.65
N VAL A 173 7.70 -23.66 -23.03
CA VAL A 173 7.56 -22.41 -22.27
C VAL A 173 7.04 -21.28 -23.16
N ALA A 174 7.62 -21.14 -24.35
CA ALA A 174 7.19 -20.12 -25.31
C ALA A 174 5.74 -20.34 -25.79
N ALA A 175 5.33 -21.59 -26.01
CA ALA A 175 3.95 -21.92 -26.36
C ALA A 175 2.97 -21.57 -25.25
N TRP A 176 3.32 -21.82 -23.98
CA TRP A 176 2.53 -21.43 -22.82
C TRP A 176 2.42 -19.89 -22.71
N LEU A 177 3.53 -19.15 -22.75
CA LEU A 177 3.55 -17.70 -22.74
C LEU A 177 2.74 -17.11 -23.90
N ALA A 178 2.76 -17.75 -25.07
CA ALA A 178 2.04 -17.30 -26.26
C ALA A 178 0.51 -17.34 -26.10
N THR A 179 -0.02 -18.04 -25.09
CA THR A 179 -1.47 -18.02 -24.80
C THR A 179 -1.95 -16.63 -24.40
N ALA A 180 -1.08 -15.80 -23.82
CA ALA A 180 -1.37 -14.40 -23.47
C ALA A 180 -1.65 -13.48 -24.69
N ARG A 181 -1.34 -13.91 -25.93
CA ARG A 181 -1.58 -13.10 -27.14
C ARG A 181 -3.05 -12.88 -27.46
N SER A 182 -3.90 -13.83 -27.10
CA SER A 182 -5.32 -13.84 -27.47
C SER A 182 -6.24 -13.46 -26.32
N THR A 183 -5.68 -12.96 -25.22
CA THR A 183 -6.45 -12.64 -24.02
C THR A 183 -6.75 -11.14 -23.94
N GLY A 184 -7.91 -10.78 -23.39
CA GLY A 184 -8.25 -9.42 -23.03
C GLY A 184 -7.61 -9.04 -21.70
N TYR A 185 -7.06 -7.84 -21.63
CA TYR A 185 -6.50 -7.25 -20.40
C TYR A 185 -7.45 -6.24 -19.80
N VAL A 186 -7.41 -6.10 -18.48
CA VAL A 186 -8.08 -4.99 -17.80
C VAL A 186 -7.41 -3.69 -18.23
N ASP A 187 -8.21 -2.64 -18.51
CA ASP A 187 -7.70 -1.33 -18.96
C ASP A 187 -7.02 -0.57 -17.82
N ASN A 188 -5.85 -1.06 -17.42
CA ASN A 188 -5.03 -0.53 -16.35
C ASN A 188 -3.56 -1.01 -16.52
N ASN A 189 -2.78 -1.08 -15.43
CA ASN A 189 -1.40 -1.56 -15.44
C ASN A 189 -1.22 -2.97 -16.02
N HIS A 190 -2.27 -3.77 -16.19
CA HIS A 190 -2.19 -5.12 -16.75
C HIS A 190 -1.64 -5.16 -18.19
N TYR A 191 -1.71 -4.08 -18.94
CA TYR A 191 -1.07 -4.01 -20.26
C TYR A 191 0.44 -4.27 -20.24
N PHE A 192 1.12 -3.92 -19.14
CA PHE A 192 2.54 -4.26 -18.99
C PHE A 192 2.80 -5.77 -19.07
N MET A 193 1.87 -6.59 -18.60
CA MET A 193 2.03 -8.04 -18.62
C MET A 193 2.11 -8.56 -20.05
N GLY A 194 1.18 -8.11 -20.90
CA GLY A 194 1.22 -8.40 -22.33
C GLY A 194 2.49 -7.89 -23.01
N ILE A 195 2.91 -6.68 -22.70
CA ILE A 195 4.15 -6.09 -23.23
C ILE A 195 5.35 -6.99 -22.91
N HIS A 196 5.57 -7.33 -21.64
CA HIS A 196 6.74 -8.12 -21.23
C HIS A 196 6.73 -9.54 -21.83
N VAL A 197 5.55 -10.17 -21.93
CA VAL A 197 5.41 -11.48 -22.56
C VAL A 197 5.75 -11.39 -24.06
N LEU A 198 5.16 -10.45 -24.79
CA LEU A 198 5.37 -10.32 -26.24
C LEU A 198 6.82 -9.96 -26.57
N GLU A 199 7.43 -9.05 -25.81
CA GLU A 199 8.84 -8.65 -25.99
C GLU A 199 9.80 -9.81 -25.67
N PHE A 200 9.52 -10.60 -24.63
CA PHE A 200 10.29 -11.81 -24.34
C PHE A 200 10.22 -12.81 -25.51
N LEU A 201 9.00 -13.13 -25.96
CA LEU A 201 8.79 -14.08 -27.07
C LEU A 201 9.50 -13.61 -28.34
N ARG A 202 9.41 -12.33 -28.67
CA ARG A 202 10.08 -11.74 -29.82
C ARG A 202 11.60 -11.85 -29.73
N ARG A 203 12.16 -11.53 -28.56
CA ARG A 203 13.62 -11.59 -28.32
C ARG A 203 14.17 -13.02 -28.37
N GLN A 204 13.37 -14.00 -27.97
CA GLN A 204 13.74 -15.43 -28.01
C GLN A 204 13.45 -16.11 -29.35
N GLY A 205 13.02 -15.39 -30.39
CA GLY A 205 12.75 -15.93 -31.72
C GLY A 205 11.36 -16.51 -31.93
N TYR A 206 10.44 -16.34 -30.94
CA TYR A 206 9.04 -16.80 -31.00
C TYR A 206 8.05 -15.67 -31.35
N GLY A 207 8.55 -14.54 -31.82
CA GLY A 207 7.73 -13.40 -32.22
C GLY A 207 6.85 -13.69 -33.41
N ARG A 208 5.70 -13.01 -33.53
CA ARG A 208 4.77 -13.08 -34.65
C ARG A 208 4.62 -11.71 -35.31
N ALA A 209 4.25 -11.73 -36.58
CA ALA A 209 3.81 -10.52 -37.27
C ALA A 209 2.63 -9.89 -36.48
N GLY A 210 2.74 -8.61 -36.17
CA GLY A 210 1.73 -7.89 -35.37
C GLY A 210 2.04 -7.75 -33.89
N ASP A 211 2.91 -8.57 -33.27
CA ASP A 211 3.24 -8.44 -31.83
C ASP A 211 3.71 -7.02 -31.47
N ARG A 212 4.51 -6.39 -32.36
CA ARG A 212 5.00 -5.02 -32.15
C ARG A 212 3.86 -3.99 -32.14
N ALA A 213 2.90 -4.11 -33.04
CA ALA A 213 1.76 -3.20 -33.08
C ALA A 213 0.90 -3.31 -31.82
N VAL A 214 0.74 -4.53 -31.27
CA VAL A 214 0.04 -4.75 -30.00
C VAL A 214 0.81 -4.13 -28.82
N VAL A 215 2.13 -4.29 -28.78
CA VAL A 215 2.98 -3.64 -27.76
C VAL A 215 2.86 -2.12 -27.83
N ASP A 216 2.86 -1.54 -29.03
CA ASP A 216 2.70 -0.09 -29.21
C ASP A 216 1.31 0.40 -28.80
N GLU A 217 0.26 -0.36 -29.06
CA GLU A 217 -1.11 -0.07 -28.59
C GLU A 217 -1.16 -0.08 -27.06
N TYR A 218 -0.64 -1.11 -26.42
CA TYR A 218 -0.62 -1.22 -24.95
C TYR A 218 0.15 -0.08 -24.30
N PHE A 219 1.29 0.30 -24.85
CA PHE A 219 1.99 1.47 -24.37
C PHE A 219 1.19 2.76 -24.56
N SER A 220 0.53 2.94 -25.67
CA SER A 220 -0.31 4.12 -25.91
C SER A 220 -1.41 4.25 -24.84
N ARG A 221 -2.01 3.14 -24.42
CA ARG A 221 -3.02 3.12 -23.35
C ARG A 221 -2.39 3.44 -21.98
N LEU A 222 -1.23 2.85 -21.65
CA LEU A 222 -0.52 3.13 -20.40
C LEU A 222 -0.04 4.59 -20.34
N GLU A 223 0.50 5.12 -21.44
CA GLU A 223 0.95 6.50 -21.55
C GLU A 223 -0.21 7.50 -21.38
N ALA A 224 -1.41 7.15 -21.85
CA ALA A 224 -2.63 7.94 -21.65
C ALA A 224 -3.10 7.98 -20.17
N MET A 225 -2.61 7.09 -19.31
CA MET A 225 -2.87 7.11 -17.87
C MET A 225 -1.96 8.07 -17.09
N HIS A 226 -0.93 8.63 -17.70
CA HIS A 226 -0.02 9.58 -17.08
C HIS A 226 -0.75 10.89 -16.73
N ARG A 227 -0.53 11.40 -15.52
CA ARG A 227 -1.19 12.62 -14.99
C ARG A 227 -0.21 13.75 -14.65
N GLY A 228 1.07 13.55 -14.87
CA GLY A 228 2.15 14.50 -14.57
C GLY A 228 3.17 13.91 -13.58
N ASP A 229 4.39 14.39 -13.65
CA ASP A 229 5.51 14.10 -12.74
C ASP A 229 5.76 12.59 -12.48
N GLY A 230 5.43 11.73 -13.45
CA GLY A 230 5.59 10.28 -13.33
C GLY A 230 4.49 9.58 -12.52
N TRP A 231 3.41 10.29 -12.20
CA TRP A 231 2.22 9.72 -11.57
C TRP A 231 1.20 9.26 -12.61
N PHE A 232 0.63 8.08 -12.38
CA PHE A 232 -0.34 7.43 -13.27
C PHE A 232 -1.63 7.12 -12.52
N GLN A 233 -2.75 7.41 -13.16
CA GLN A 233 -4.04 6.92 -12.73
C GLN A 233 -4.23 5.50 -13.28
N ASP A 234 -4.34 4.51 -12.41
CA ASP A 234 -4.36 3.10 -12.79
C ASP A 234 -5.72 2.64 -13.30
N GLY A 235 -6.04 3.07 -14.53
CA GLY A 235 -7.33 2.84 -15.17
C GLY A 235 -8.40 3.89 -14.83
N ILE A 236 -9.59 3.69 -15.37
CA ILE A 236 -10.73 4.60 -15.18
C ILE A 236 -11.26 4.47 -13.74
N ASN A 237 -11.46 5.60 -13.07
CA ASN A 237 -12.01 5.67 -11.71
C ASN A 237 -11.18 4.95 -10.63
N GLN A 238 -9.88 4.76 -10.85
CA GLN A 238 -8.96 4.24 -9.85
C GLN A 238 -8.31 5.38 -9.06
N ALA A 239 -8.14 5.15 -7.76
CA ALA A 239 -7.37 6.04 -6.91
C ALA A 239 -5.87 5.89 -7.16
N PHE A 240 -5.09 6.93 -6.89
CA PHE A 240 -3.65 6.84 -6.82
C PHE A 240 -3.24 6.09 -5.55
N ASP A 241 -2.32 5.15 -5.70
CA ASP A 241 -1.74 4.39 -4.61
C ASP A 241 -0.34 3.87 -4.97
N TYR A 242 0.18 2.96 -4.18
CA TYR A 242 1.50 2.36 -4.39
C TYR A 242 1.65 1.54 -5.68
N TYR A 243 0.57 1.30 -6.46
CA TYR A 243 0.70 0.74 -7.81
C TYR A 243 1.50 1.66 -8.74
N ASN A 244 1.57 2.96 -8.45
CA ASN A 244 2.51 3.85 -9.12
C ASN A 244 3.96 3.39 -8.94
N ALA A 245 4.32 2.92 -7.74
CA ALA A 245 5.65 2.40 -7.47
C ALA A 245 5.85 0.99 -8.03
N TYR A 246 5.01 0.03 -7.63
CA TYR A 246 5.28 -1.38 -7.92
C TYR A 246 4.63 -1.94 -9.19
N ALA A 247 3.91 -1.10 -9.95
CA ALA A 247 3.46 -1.44 -11.30
C ALA A 247 4.05 -0.47 -12.34
N PHE A 248 3.55 0.77 -12.44
CA PHE A 248 3.94 1.67 -13.52
C PHE A 248 5.45 1.92 -13.58
N ASN A 249 6.03 2.38 -12.49
CA ASN A 249 7.47 2.66 -12.45
C ASN A 249 8.33 1.40 -12.37
N PHE A 250 7.80 0.27 -11.90
CA PHE A 250 8.51 -1.01 -11.93
C PHE A 250 8.58 -1.61 -13.34
N TYR A 251 7.44 -1.86 -13.95
CA TYR A 251 7.39 -2.52 -15.25
C TYR A 251 7.90 -1.62 -16.38
N GLY A 252 7.61 -0.33 -16.32
CA GLY A 252 8.13 0.64 -17.29
C GLY A 252 9.66 0.71 -17.28
N LEU A 253 10.29 0.73 -16.10
CA LEU A 253 11.75 0.71 -15.97
C LEU A 253 12.35 -0.62 -16.41
N TRP A 254 11.73 -1.77 -16.08
CA TRP A 254 12.20 -3.06 -16.58
C TRP A 254 12.12 -3.16 -18.09
N TRP A 255 11.05 -2.67 -18.71
CA TRP A 255 10.98 -2.61 -20.16
C TRP A 255 12.06 -1.72 -20.75
N ALA A 256 12.29 -0.52 -20.20
CA ALA A 256 13.33 0.38 -20.64
C ALA A 256 14.74 -0.23 -20.51
N GLN A 257 14.98 -1.06 -19.49
CA GLN A 257 16.25 -1.75 -19.27
C GLN A 257 16.45 -2.93 -20.22
N LEU A 258 15.41 -3.75 -20.43
CA LEU A 258 15.52 -5.02 -21.17
C LEU A 258 15.32 -4.82 -22.68
N HIS A 259 14.47 -3.89 -23.10
CA HIS A 259 14.02 -3.73 -24.49
C HIS A 259 14.17 -2.31 -25.04
N GLY A 260 14.56 -1.35 -24.21
CA GLY A 260 14.60 0.06 -24.57
C GLY A 260 15.56 0.44 -25.71
N ALA A 261 16.56 -0.40 -26.03
CA ALA A 261 17.48 -0.16 -27.12
C ALA A 261 16.78 -0.10 -28.49
N GLU A 262 15.63 -0.78 -28.63
CA GLU A 262 14.87 -0.80 -29.89
C GLU A 262 13.90 0.38 -30.02
N ASN A 263 13.58 1.05 -28.93
CA ASN A 263 12.81 2.29 -28.91
C ASN A 263 13.37 3.23 -27.84
N PRO A 264 14.52 3.88 -28.11
CA PRO A 264 15.24 4.70 -27.13
C PRO A 264 14.43 5.92 -26.66
N GLU A 265 13.57 6.49 -27.50
CA GLU A 265 12.73 7.62 -27.12
C GLU A 265 11.70 7.24 -26.07
N ARG A 266 10.99 6.11 -26.27
CA ARG A 266 10.06 5.60 -25.26
C ARG A 266 10.77 5.19 -23.99
N ALA A 267 11.92 4.53 -24.10
CA ALA A 267 12.72 4.13 -22.95
C ALA A 267 13.18 5.35 -22.12
N GLN A 268 13.63 6.42 -22.80
CA GLN A 268 14.00 7.65 -22.12
C GLN A 268 12.80 8.31 -21.44
N ARG A 269 11.63 8.33 -22.08
CA ARG A 269 10.38 8.86 -21.51
C ARG A 269 10.03 8.15 -20.20
N TRP A 270 10.07 6.80 -20.18
CA TRP A 270 9.78 6.03 -18.95
C TRP A 270 10.83 6.27 -17.86
N ARG A 271 12.11 6.42 -18.22
CA ARG A 271 13.17 6.81 -17.27
C ARG A 271 12.93 8.20 -16.70
N ASP A 272 12.54 9.16 -17.52
CA ASP A 272 12.25 10.54 -17.08
C ASP A 272 11.03 10.60 -16.15
N TRP A 273 9.99 9.82 -16.43
CA TRP A 273 8.83 9.71 -15.53
C TRP A 273 9.21 9.08 -14.19
N ALA A 274 9.96 8.01 -14.20
CA ALA A 274 10.41 7.37 -12.97
C ALA A 274 11.35 8.28 -12.15
N ARG A 275 12.23 9.03 -12.80
CA ARG A 275 13.10 10.03 -12.20
C ARG A 275 12.29 11.11 -11.47
N ARG A 276 11.25 11.66 -12.11
CA ARG A 276 10.34 12.65 -11.49
C ARG A 276 9.51 12.04 -10.37
N PHE A 277 8.92 10.89 -10.61
CA PHE A 277 8.14 10.18 -9.59
C PHE A 277 8.93 9.97 -8.30
N THR A 278 10.19 9.54 -8.39
CA THR A 278 11.01 9.27 -7.21
C THR A 278 11.37 10.54 -6.42
N GLN A 279 11.37 11.74 -7.04
CA GLN A 279 11.55 13.00 -6.33
C GLN A 279 10.42 13.24 -5.32
N ASP A 280 9.17 13.02 -5.72
CA ASP A 280 8.01 13.12 -4.82
C ASP A 280 7.93 11.93 -3.86
N TYR A 281 8.16 10.73 -4.38
CA TYR A 281 7.89 9.50 -3.69
C TYR A 281 8.86 9.20 -2.52
N GLN A 282 10.08 9.76 -2.52
CA GLN A 282 11.00 9.67 -1.39
C GLN A 282 10.41 10.23 -0.08
N HIS A 283 9.42 11.14 -0.18
CA HIS A 283 8.75 11.74 0.95
C HIS A 283 7.80 10.81 1.70
N PHE A 284 7.48 9.64 1.15
CA PHE A 284 6.57 8.66 1.76
C PHE A 284 7.21 7.83 2.88
N PHE A 285 8.51 7.97 3.14
CA PHE A 285 9.26 7.10 4.04
C PHE A 285 9.68 7.84 5.30
N ALA A 286 9.26 7.29 6.46
CA ALA A 286 9.60 7.81 7.78
C ALA A 286 11.06 7.52 8.16
N ALA A 287 11.54 8.20 9.19
CA ALA A 287 12.86 7.97 9.77
C ALA A 287 13.06 6.50 10.22
N SER A 288 11.98 5.83 10.63
CA SER A 288 11.98 4.40 10.97
C SER A 288 12.16 3.48 9.76
N GLY A 289 11.92 3.97 8.55
CA GLY A 289 11.79 3.19 7.32
C GLY A 289 10.35 2.76 6.99
N GLU A 290 9.40 2.95 7.91
CA GLU A 290 7.98 2.70 7.61
C GLU A 290 7.48 3.67 6.53
N HIS A 291 6.50 3.23 5.74
CA HIS A 291 5.66 4.10 4.92
C HIS A 291 4.20 3.90 5.33
N PRO A 292 3.31 4.88 5.19
CA PRO A 292 1.93 4.75 5.63
C PRO A 292 1.22 3.59 4.94
N ALA A 293 0.41 2.83 5.68
CA ALA A 293 -0.51 1.87 5.08
C ALA A 293 -1.58 2.65 4.32
N PHE A 294 -1.55 2.60 2.98
CA PHE A 294 -2.41 3.37 2.09
C PHE A 294 -2.65 2.63 0.79
N GLY A 295 -3.88 2.68 0.27
CA GLY A 295 -4.25 2.03 -0.97
C GLY A 295 -4.40 0.52 -0.86
N ARG A 296 -4.46 -0.14 -2.01
CA ARG A 296 -4.64 -1.60 -2.12
C ARG A 296 -3.31 -2.35 -2.01
N SER A 297 -3.41 -3.66 -1.77
CA SER A 297 -2.27 -4.60 -1.81
C SER A 297 -1.14 -4.26 -0.84
N ILE A 298 -1.48 -3.69 0.31
CA ILE A 298 -0.51 -3.27 1.33
C ILE A 298 0.37 -4.41 1.85
N THR A 299 -0.08 -5.66 1.71
CA THR A 299 0.70 -6.86 2.08
C THR A 299 2.01 -7.02 1.30
N TYR A 300 2.21 -6.22 0.22
CA TYR A 300 3.45 -6.26 -0.57
C TYR A 300 4.61 -5.51 0.10
N ARG A 301 4.36 -4.71 1.12
CA ARG A 301 5.34 -4.09 2.04
C ARG A 301 6.48 -3.38 1.30
N PHE A 302 7.72 -3.83 1.48
CA PHE A 302 8.92 -3.23 0.88
C PHE A 302 9.04 -3.35 -0.65
N ASN A 303 8.03 -3.92 -1.33
CA ASN A 303 7.83 -3.73 -2.77
C ASN A 303 7.76 -2.24 -3.16
N SER A 304 7.28 -1.40 -2.26
CA SER A 304 7.20 0.04 -2.43
C SER A 304 8.54 0.71 -2.77
N THR A 305 9.67 0.09 -2.43
CA THR A 305 11.01 0.63 -2.73
C THR A 305 11.54 0.27 -4.12
N ALA A 306 10.84 -0.56 -4.88
CA ALA A 306 11.29 -1.06 -6.17
C ALA A 306 11.74 0.03 -7.17
N PRO A 307 11.03 1.17 -7.33
CA PRO A 307 11.46 2.22 -8.27
C PRO A 307 12.83 2.80 -7.94
N PHE A 308 13.17 2.93 -6.66
CA PHE A 308 14.45 3.50 -6.26
C PHE A 308 15.63 2.62 -6.68
N GLY A 309 15.55 1.31 -6.44
CA GLY A 309 16.55 0.37 -6.91
C GLY A 309 16.69 0.36 -8.43
N LEU A 310 15.56 0.40 -9.14
CA LEU A 310 15.55 0.37 -10.61
C LEU A 310 16.02 1.66 -11.23
N THR A 311 15.77 2.83 -10.64
CA THR A 311 16.32 4.10 -11.16
C THR A 311 17.83 4.18 -11.00
N VAL A 312 18.40 3.54 -9.95
CA VAL A 312 19.86 3.40 -9.82
C VAL A 312 20.39 2.43 -10.88
N LEU A 313 19.78 1.27 -11.06
CA LEU A 313 20.17 0.26 -12.04
C LEU A 313 20.11 0.82 -13.47
N GLY A 314 19.10 1.62 -13.78
CA GLY A 314 18.90 2.27 -15.08
C GLY A 314 19.66 3.58 -15.24
N ALA A 315 20.50 3.98 -14.26
CA ALA A 315 21.25 5.24 -14.22
C ALA A 315 20.40 6.48 -14.54
N CYS A 316 19.16 6.52 -13.98
CA CYS A 316 18.19 7.58 -14.26
C CYS A 316 17.64 8.24 -12.98
N THR A 317 18.44 8.37 -11.92
CA THR A 317 18.06 9.06 -10.67
C THR A 317 18.84 10.35 -10.49
N ASP A 318 18.18 11.40 -9.97
CA ASP A 318 18.82 12.63 -9.50
C ASP A 318 18.98 12.61 -7.96
N LEU A 319 18.46 11.59 -7.28
CA LEU A 319 18.54 11.48 -5.82
C LEU A 319 19.93 10.98 -5.39
N PRO A 320 20.45 11.47 -4.26
CA PRO A 320 21.71 10.99 -3.72
C PRO A 320 21.68 9.48 -3.45
N LEU A 321 22.67 8.75 -3.97
CA LEU A 321 22.73 7.28 -3.85
C LEU A 321 22.77 6.81 -2.39
N GLY A 322 23.41 7.59 -1.49
CA GLY A 322 23.44 7.31 -0.06
C GLY A 322 22.06 7.40 0.59
N ARG A 323 21.24 8.36 0.15
CA ARG A 323 19.84 8.48 0.59
C ARG A 323 19.01 7.31 0.07
N LEU A 324 19.15 6.94 -1.19
CA LEU A 324 18.43 5.81 -1.77
C LEU A 324 18.76 4.49 -1.08
N ARG A 325 20.06 4.24 -0.78
CA ARG A 325 20.44 3.06 -0.01
C ARG A 325 19.82 3.08 1.39
N ARG A 326 19.89 4.20 2.11
CA ARG A 326 19.28 4.36 3.44
C ARG A 326 17.78 4.08 3.40
N LEU A 327 17.06 4.67 2.45
CA LEU A 327 15.62 4.48 2.27
C LEU A 327 15.27 3.02 2.04
N CYS A 328 15.87 2.39 1.03
CA CYS A 328 15.59 1.01 0.67
C CYS A 328 15.96 0.05 1.81
N THR A 329 17.12 0.23 2.43
CA THR A 329 17.59 -0.65 3.51
C THR A 329 16.73 -0.51 4.76
N ARG A 330 16.39 0.72 5.17
CA ARG A 330 15.55 0.94 6.35
C ARG A 330 14.13 0.40 6.17
N ASN A 331 13.55 0.57 4.98
CA ASN A 331 12.23 0.02 4.71
C ASN A 331 12.23 -1.51 4.71
N LEU A 332 13.23 -2.13 4.13
CA LEU A 332 13.44 -3.58 4.19
C LEU A 332 13.57 -4.06 5.65
N ASP A 333 14.47 -3.45 6.42
CA ASP A 333 14.74 -3.83 7.82
C ASP A 333 13.54 -3.57 8.72
N PHE A 334 12.82 -2.46 8.51
CA PHE A 334 11.60 -2.16 9.27
C PHE A 334 10.61 -3.33 9.20
N PHE A 335 10.29 -3.79 7.99
CA PHE A 335 9.33 -4.87 7.83
C PHE A 335 9.89 -6.23 8.28
N LEU A 336 11.16 -6.53 7.98
CA LEU A 336 11.76 -7.82 8.36
C LEU A 336 11.96 -7.97 9.88
N ALA A 337 11.93 -6.86 10.63
CA ALA A 337 11.93 -6.87 12.09
C ALA A 337 10.55 -7.13 12.69
N GLN A 338 9.47 -7.01 11.89
CA GLN A 338 8.10 -7.22 12.36
C GLN A 338 7.73 -8.72 12.31
N PRO A 339 6.70 -9.17 13.05
CA PRO A 339 6.20 -10.54 13.03
C PRO A 339 5.36 -10.84 11.76
N ILE A 340 5.92 -10.60 10.59
CA ILE A 340 5.27 -10.73 9.28
C ILE A 340 5.35 -12.15 8.71
N TYR A 341 5.71 -13.11 9.52
CA TYR A 341 5.96 -14.48 9.08
C TYR A 341 4.85 -15.42 9.54
N GLN A 342 4.64 -16.47 8.75
CA GLN A 342 3.87 -17.63 9.13
C GLN A 342 4.70 -18.59 9.98
N GLU A 343 4.07 -19.62 10.55
CA GLU A 343 4.76 -20.68 11.30
C GLU A 343 5.84 -21.39 10.49
N GLN A 344 5.64 -21.53 9.18
CA GLN A 344 6.63 -22.10 8.25
C GLN A 344 7.84 -21.17 8.00
N GLY A 345 7.81 -19.92 8.46
CA GLY A 345 8.80 -18.88 8.20
C GLY A 345 8.58 -18.10 6.90
N CYS A 346 7.56 -18.45 6.12
CA CYS A 346 7.18 -17.72 4.91
C CYS A 346 6.49 -16.40 5.26
N LEU A 347 6.51 -15.44 4.32
CA LEU A 347 5.81 -14.17 4.49
C LEU A 347 4.29 -14.40 4.63
N ALA A 348 3.67 -13.71 5.58
CA ALA A 348 2.24 -13.74 5.85
C ALA A 348 1.51 -12.55 5.22
N ILE A 349 0.22 -12.72 4.92
CA ILE A 349 -0.68 -11.63 4.55
C ILE A 349 -0.89 -10.72 5.77
N GLY A 350 -0.81 -9.41 5.56
CA GLY A 350 -0.96 -8.38 6.57
C GLY A 350 0.03 -7.24 6.38
N TRP A 351 0.09 -6.31 7.32
CA TRP A 351 0.98 -5.17 7.30
C TRP A 351 2.23 -5.42 8.15
N THR A 352 2.21 -5.05 9.44
CA THR A 352 3.31 -5.27 10.38
C THR A 352 3.22 -6.60 11.12
N ASP A 353 2.14 -7.36 10.90
CA ASP A 353 1.98 -8.73 11.37
C ASP A 353 1.03 -9.50 10.45
N ARG A 354 0.68 -10.73 10.81
CA ARG A 354 -0.34 -11.50 10.10
C ARG A 354 -1.73 -10.93 10.35
N PHE A 355 -2.40 -10.50 9.29
CA PHE A 355 -3.77 -10.00 9.34
C PHE A 355 -4.49 -10.25 8.00
N GLU A 356 -5.05 -11.42 7.83
CA GLU A 356 -5.73 -11.85 6.59
C GLU A 356 -6.90 -10.96 6.17
N PRO A 357 -7.68 -10.33 7.09
CA PRO A 357 -8.75 -9.42 6.69
C PRO A 357 -8.32 -8.21 5.86
N SER A 358 -7.04 -7.88 5.81
CA SER A 358 -6.50 -6.83 4.93
C SER A 358 -6.39 -7.25 3.46
N ALA A 359 -6.58 -8.55 3.17
CA ALA A 359 -6.44 -9.12 1.83
C ALA A 359 -7.44 -8.54 0.83
N GLU A 360 -6.99 -8.35 -0.39
CA GLU A 360 -7.86 -8.14 -1.55
C GLU A 360 -8.49 -9.48 -1.98
N LEU A 361 -9.54 -9.44 -2.80
CA LEU A 361 -10.15 -10.67 -3.32
C LEU A 361 -9.16 -11.53 -4.13
N TYR A 362 -8.23 -10.86 -4.80
CA TYR A 362 -7.19 -11.52 -5.60
C TYR A 362 -5.94 -11.91 -4.81
N THR A 363 -5.91 -11.70 -3.48
CA THR A 363 -4.75 -12.00 -2.65
C THR A 363 -4.74 -13.46 -2.26
N GLY A 364 -3.77 -14.22 -2.76
CA GLY A 364 -3.47 -15.59 -2.35
C GLY A 364 -2.32 -15.66 -1.35
N ALA A 365 -1.99 -16.87 -0.89
CA ALA A 365 -0.91 -17.12 0.07
C ALA A 365 0.48 -16.70 -0.46
N GLY A 366 0.70 -16.72 -1.79
CA GLY A 366 1.92 -16.27 -2.46
C GLY A 366 2.05 -14.75 -2.59
N SER A 367 0.94 -14.00 -2.42
CA SER A 367 0.88 -12.56 -2.67
C SER A 367 1.95 -11.74 -1.92
N PRO A 368 2.30 -12.01 -0.66
CA PRO A 368 3.33 -11.26 0.06
C PRO A 368 4.71 -11.29 -0.62
N TYR A 369 4.97 -12.27 -1.46
CA TYR A 369 6.25 -12.37 -2.20
C TYR A 369 6.39 -11.40 -3.38
N TRP A 370 5.38 -10.56 -3.67
CA TRP A 370 5.59 -9.34 -4.46
C TRP A 370 6.68 -8.45 -3.85
N ALA A 371 6.93 -8.56 -2.56
CA ALA A 371 8.06 -7.96 -1.85
C ALA A 371 9.42 -8.19 -2.55
N ALA A 372 9.54 -9.27 -3.35
CA ALA A 372 10.70 -9.58 -4.19
C ALA A 372 11.16 -8.42 -5.09
N LYS A 373 10.23 -7.56 -5.54
CA LYS A 373 10.55 -6.40 -6.39
C LYS A 373 11.49 -5.41 -5.71
N GLY A 374 11.45 -5.31 -4.38
CA GLY A 374 12.33 -4.45 -3.59
C GLY A 374 13.81 -4.85 -3.63
N PHE A 375 14.14 -6.07 -4.09
CA PHE A 375 15.51 -6.58 -4.10
C PHE A 375 16.33 -6.23 -5.36
N ALA A 376 15.81 -5.40 -6.26
CA ALA A 376 16.54 -4.94 -7.44
C ALA A 376 17.95 -4.37 -7.16
N PRO A 377 18.26 -3.72 -6.01
CA PRO A 377 19.61 -3.30 -5.68
C PRO A 377 20.66 -4.41 -5.67
N LEU A 378 20.30 -5.67 -5.43
CA LEU A 378 21.23 -6.81 -5.48
C LEU A 378 21.84 -7.06 -6.88
N LEU A 379 21.27 -6.48 -7.94
CA LEU A 379 21.80 -6.55 -9.30
C LEU A 379 22.95 -5.58 -9.53
N LEU A 380 23.14 -4.59 -8.65
CA LEU A 380 24.28 -3.68 -8.68
C LEU A 380 25.53 -4.43 -8.16
N PRO A 381 26.69 -4.30 -8.80
CA PRO A 381 27.88 -4.92 -8.29
C PRO A 381 28.29 -4.35 -6.92
N PRO A 382 28.99 -5.13 -6.05
CA PRO A 382 29.31 -4.71 -4.68
C PRO A 382 30.17 -3.44 -4.58
N ASP A 383 30.90 -3.11 -5.63
CA ASP A 383 31.73 -1.90 -5.76
C ASP A 383 30.98 -0.70 -6.34
N HIS A 384 29.71 -0.86 -6.74
CA HIS A 384 28.90 0.24 -7.23
C HIS A 384 28.75 1.34 -6.16
N ALA A 385 28.76 2.61 -6.60
CA ALA A 385 28.65 3.79 -5.72
C ALA A 385 27.46 3.73 -4.75
N PHE A 386 26.35 3.13 -5.15
CA PHE A 386 25.19 2.91 -4.27
C PHE A 386 25.57 2.24 -2.95
N TRP A 387 26.47 1.29 -2.96
CA TRP A 387 26.94 0.59 -1.77
C TRP A 387 28.04 1.35 -1.01
N GLN A 388 28.87 2.12 -1.75
CA GLN A 388 30.12 2.69 -1.24
C GLN A 388 29.96 4.05 -0.55
N VAL A 389 29.07 4.93 -1.09
CA VAL A 389 28.93 6.30 -0.57
C VAL A 389 28.34 6.32 0.86
N PRO A 390 28.64 7.33 1.66
CA PRO A 390 27.98 7.54 2.96
C PRO A 390 26.48 7.65 2.80
N GLU A 391 25.72 7.20 3.83
CA GLU A 391 24.28 7.44 3.89
C GLU A 391 23.99 8.93 4.06
N GLU A 392 22.89 9.36 3.46
CA GLU A 392 22.32 10.68 3.62
C GLU A 392 20.93 10.61 4.23
N PRO A 393 20.52 11.63 5.01
CA PRO A 393 19.23 11.61 5.69
C PRO A 393 18.06 11.61 4.70
N LEU A 394 16.96 10.96 5.10
CA LEU A 394 15.68 11.03 4.41
C LEU A 394 15.06 12.42 4.57
N PRO A 395 14.14 12.84 3.69
CA PRO A 395 13.40 14.09 3.87
C PRO A 395 12.72 14.18 5.25
N SER A 396 12.14 13.09 5.74
CA SER A 396 11.50 13.00 7.06
C SER A 396 12.46 13.17 8.25
N GLU A 397 13.77 12.95 8.06
CA GLU A 397 14.80 13.13 9.09
C GLU A 397 15.41 14.54 9.09
N SER A 398 15.22 15.30 8.02
CA SER A 398 15.90 16.60 7.84
C SER A 398 15.14 17.75 8.49
N ALA A 399 13.83 17.83 8.28
CA ALA A 399 12.96 18.87 8.87
C ALA A 399 11.49 18.50 8.73
N ASP A 400 10.67 19.08 9.60
CA ASP A 400 9.21 19.09 9.40
C ASP A 400 8.86 19.88 8.14
N GLY A 401 7.89 19.38 7.38
CA GLY A 401 7.50 20.01 6.11
C GLY A 401 6.44 19.21 5.37
N ALA A 402 6.14 19.66 4.14
CA ALA A 402 5.18 18.98 3.29
C ALA A 402 5.57 19.03 1.82
N CYS A 403 5.38 17.90 1.12
CA CYS A 403 5.49 17.75 -0.32
C CYS A 403 4.08 17.70 -0.93
N VAL A 404 3.81 18.57 -1.92
CA VAL A 404 2.50 18.67 -2.59
C VAL A 404 2.56 17.94 -3.92
N ILE A 405 1.82 16.85 -4.03
CA ILE A 405 1.77 15.97 -5.20
C ILE A 405 0.47 16.23 -5.95
N ARG A 406 0.46 17.25 -6.79
CA ARG A 406 -0.74 17.72 -7.50
C ARG A 406 -1.37 16.67 -8.41
N PRO A 407 -0.59 15.91 -9.22
CA PRO A 407 -1.16 14.90 -10.12
C PRO A 407 -1.99 13.83 -9.39
N ALA A 408 -1.58 13.47 -8.18
CA ALA A 408 -2.25 12.45 -7.37
C ALA A 408 -3.27 13.03 -6.36
N GLY A 409 -3.33 14.34 -6.19
CA GLY A 409 -4.16 14.98 -5.17
C GLY A 409 -3.75 14.64 -3.74
N LEU A 410 -2.44 14.46 -3.51
CA LEU A 410 -1.88 14.08 -2.21
C LEU A 410 -0.97 15.18 -1.66
N VAL A 411 -0.96 15.35 -0.35
CA VAL A 411 0.09 16.09 0.36
C VAL A 411 0.74 15.15 1.35
N VAL A 412 2.05 14.99 1.24
CA VAL A 412 2.85 14.16 2.14
C VAL A 412 3.59 15.06 3.10
N ARG A 413 3.26 15.00 4.38
CA ARG A 413 3.89 15.82 5.41
C ARG A 413 4.76 15.02 6.35
N HIS A 414 5.77 15.69 6.88
CA HIS A 414 6.70 15.14 7.87
C HIS A 414 6.52 15.89 9.20
N THR A 415 6.50 15.15 10.29
CA THR A 415 6.46 15.72 11.64
C THR A 415 7.21 14.81 12.59
N GLY A 416 8.33 15.28 13.13
CA GLY A 416 9.13 14.54 14.13
C GLY A 416 9.64 13.18 13.59
N GLY A 417 9.99 13.10 12.31
CA GLY A 417 10.44 11.86 11.67
C GLY A 417 9.33 10.93 11.15
N GLU A 418 8.08 11.19 11.51
CA GLU A 418 6.90 10.47 11.02
C GLU A 418 6.41 11.05 9.69
N VAL A 419 5.70 10.23 8.92
CA VAL A 419 5.11 10.60 7.63
C VAL A 419 3.61 10.46 7.67
N GLU A 420 2.92 11.43 7.08
CA GLU A 420 1.48 11.44 6.94
C GLU A 420 1.07 11.84 5.51
N ILE A 421 0.25 11.02 4.88
CA ILE A 421 -0.37 11.28 3.58
C ILE A 421 -1.74 11.92 3.83
N ILE A 422 -1.92 13.16 3.44
CA ILE A 422 -3.22 13.82 3.36
C ILE A 422 -3.80 13.54 1.97
N ASN A 423 -4.95 12.87 1.93
CA ASN A 423 -5.63 12.56 0.68
C ASN A 423 -6.70 13.62 0.37
N ALA A 424 -6.41 14.52 -0.57
CA ALA A 424 -7.30 15.59 -1.00
C ALA A 424 -7.86 15.41 -2.42
N GLY A 425 -7.40 14.43 -3.19
CA GLY A 425 -7.78 14.30 -4.58
C GLY A 425 -7.70 12.89 -5.16
N SER A 426 -7.09 11.94 -4.43
CA SER A 426 -7.08 10.56 -4.89
C SER A 426 -8.49 9.99 -4.85
N GLN A 427 -9.04 9.71 -6.02
CA GLN A 427 -10.40 9.24 -6.17
C GLN A 427 -10.53 7.78 -5.75
N VAL A 428 -11.56 7.47 -4.98
CA VAL A 428 -11.89 6.11 -4.57
C VAL A 428 -12.62 5.40 -5.72
N SER A 429 -12.22 4.16 -6.01
CA SER A 429 -12.96 3.33 -6.95
C SER A 429 -14.38 3.03 -6.46
N HIS A 430 -15.37 3.42 -7.22
CA HIS A 430 -16.78 3.19 -6.89
C HIS A 430 -17.26 1.77 -7.18
N THR A 431 -16.49 0.97 -7.90
CA THR A 431 -16.83 -0.43 -8.21
C THR A 431 -16.41 -1.41 -7.12
N ASN A 432 -15.60 -0.95 -6.13
CA ASN A 432 -15.07 -1.80 -5.09
C ASN A 432 -15.05 -1.11 -3.72
N LEU A 433 -16.24 -0.88 -3.17
CA LEU A 433 -16.44 -0.20 -1.87
C LEU A 433 -15.72 -0.90 -0.71
N ARG A 434 -15.51 -2.22 -0.76
CA ARG A 434 -14.80 -2.97 0.26
C ARG A 434 -13.43 -2.39 0.56
N TYR A 435 -12.73 -1.92 -0.48
CA TYR A 435 -11.38 -1.38 -0.32
C TYR A 435 -11.40 0.13 -0.11
N GLY A 436 -12.33 0.82 -0.75
CA GLY A 436 -12.46 2.26 -0.70
C GLY A 436 -12.67 2.81 0.71
N ALA A 437 -13.50 2.12 1.50
CA ALA A 437 -13.85 2.54 2.86
C ALA A 437 -12.64 2.68 3.81
N TRP A 438 -11.58 1.95 3.59
CA TRP A 438 -10.39 1.95 4.47
C TRP A 438 -9.15 2.49 3.78
N LYS A 439 -8.98 2.13 2.52
CA LYS A 439 -7.71 2.24 1.80
C LYS A 439 -7.51 3.59 1.12
N TRP A 440 -8.60 4.29 0.76
CA TRP A 440 -8.52 5.60 0.11
C TRP A 440 -9.38 6.69 0.74
N SER A 441 -10.39 6.33 1.55
CA SER A 441 -11.40 7.29 2.01
C SER A 441 -11.04 8.02 3.30
N LYS A 442 -9.92 7.70 3.94
CA LYS A 442 -9.45 8.43 5.11
C LYS A 442 -8.96 9.82 4.71
N THR A 443 -9.11 10.76 5.62
CA THR A 443 -8.56 12.12 5.49
C THR A 443 -7.04 12.08 5.46
N ALA A 444 -6.44 11.26 6.32
CA ALA A 444 -5.01 11.11 6.45
C ALA A 444 -4.62 9.64 6.74
N TYR A 445 -3.41 9.26 6.30
CA TYR A 445 -2.75 7.99 6.58
C TYR A 445 -1.37 8.26 7.15
N ARG A 446 -1.07 7.70 8.33
CA ARG A 446 0.15 8.04 9.05
C ARG A 446 0.94 6.79 9.44
N THR A 447 2.27 6.89 9.41
CA THR A 447 3.18 5.89 9.98
C THR A 447 2.92 5.71 11.48
N GLY A 448 3.06 4.49 11.99
CA GLY A 448 2.72 4.14 13.36
C GLY A 448 1.23 4.25 13.74
N ARG A 449 0.36 4.58 12.78
CA ARG A 449 -1.09 4.79 12.96
C ARG A 449 -1.85 4.17 11.78
N ALA A 450 -1.67 2.87 11.58
CA ALA A 450 -2.44 2.16 10.58
C ALA A 450 -3.95 2.24 10.89
N PHE A 451 -4.75 2.00 9.88
CA PHE A 451 -6.20 2.16 9.96
C PHE A 451 -6.91 0.89 10.45
N THR A 452 -8.19 1.04 10.81
CA THR A 452 -9.08 -0.09 11.07
C THR A 452 -9.76 -0.55 9.79
N CYS A 453 -9.76 -1.89 9.58
CA CYS A 453 -10.54 -2.55 8.54
C CYS A 453 -11.84 -3.02 9.18
N ALA A 454 -12.93 -2.30 8.97
CA ALA A 454 -14.19 -2.61 9.62
C ALA A 454 -14.72 -3.98 9.22
N PHE A 455 -15.15 -4.75 10.21
CA PHE A 455 -15.86 -6.02 10.08
C PHE A 455 -17.21 -5.91 10.77
N PRO A 456 -18.22 -6.56 10.26
CA PRO A 456 -18.27 -7.63 9.26
C PRO A 456 -18.68 -7.18 7.85
N ALA A 457 -19.03 -5.93 7.63
CA ALA A 457 -19.67 -5.52 6.38
C ALA A 457 -18.73 -4.70 5.49
N PRO A 458 -18.65 -5.01 4.19
CA PRO A 458 -17.90 -4.20 3.23
C PRO A 458 -18.44 -2.78 3.06
N THR A 459 -19.64 -2.51 3.57
CA THR A 459 -20.33 -1.21 3.58
C THR A 459 -20.17 -0.44 4.88
N HIS A 460 -19.43 -0.96 5.85
CA HIS A 460 -19.17 -0.24 7.10
C HIS A 460 -17.99 0.72 6.94
N TRP A 461 -18.23 2.00 7.21
CA TRP A 461 -17.24 3.05 7.17
C TRP A 461 -16.74 3.34 8.57
N SER A 462 -15.52 2.90 8.90
CA SER A 462 -14.90 3.22 10.19
C SER A 462 -14.53 4.71 10.24
N SER A 463 -14.69 5.32 11.41
CA SER A 463 -14.51 6.77 11.59
C SER A 463 -13.06 7.19 11.78
N ASP A 464 -12.12 6.25 11.98
CA ASP A 464 -10.72 6.60 12.22
C ASP A 464 -10.14 7.42 11.06
N SER A 465 -9.56 8.55 11.41
CA SER A 465 -9.01 9.55 10.46
C SER A 465 -9.97 9.89 9.31
N ALA A 466 -11.28 10.02 9.60
CA ALA A 466 -12.29 10.28 8.61
C ALA A 466 -13.48 11.05 9.20
N LEU A 467 -14.15 11.84 8.33
CA LEU A 467 -15.53 12.23 8.58
C LEU A 467 -16.42 11.17 7.93
N THR A 468 -17.29 10.57 8.75
CA THR A 468 -18.30 9.63 8.29
C THR A 468 -19.69 10.13 8.66
N LEU A 469 -20.70 9.58 8.00
CA LEU A 469 -22.09 9.92 8.19
C LEU A 469 -22.88 8.67 8.55
N ARG A 470 -23.76 8.79 9.55
CA ARG A 470 -24.68 7.73 9.97
C ARG A 470 -26.12 8.20 9.76
N LEU A 471 -26.90 7.43 9.05
CA LEU A 471 -28.32 7.64 8.85
C LEU A 471 -29.15 7.07 10.03
N ALA A 472 -30.43 7.43 10.10
CA ALA A 472 -31.35 6.98 11.15
C ALA A 472 -31.53 5.44 11.18
N ASP A 473 -31.34 4.76 10.05
CA ASP A 473 -31.37 3.30 9.93
C ASP A 473 -30.04 2.60 10.31
N GLY A 474 -29.06 3.35 10.78
CA GLY A 474 -27.75 2.85 11.21
C GLY A 474 -26.71 2.65 10.11
N ARG A 475 -27.07 2.80 8.83
CA ARG A 475 -26.09 2.74 7.74
C ARG A 475 -25.07 3.84 7.87
N THR A 476 -23.80 3.54 7.54
CA THR A 476 -22.69 4.48 7.59
C THR A 476 -22.12 4.73 6.20
N PHE A 477 -21.64 5.94 5.98
CA PHE A 477 -21.09 6.40 4.70
C PHE A 477 -19.85 7.23 4.94
N GLY A 478 -18.93 7.19 3.99
CA GLY A 478 -17.76 8.02 3.98
C GLY A 478 -17.47 8.57 2.59
N ARG A 479 -16.33 9.18 2.45
CA ARG A 479 -15.89 9.83 1.23
C ARG A 479 -15.75 8.81 0.09
N HIS A 480 -16.37 9.08 -1.04
CA HIS A 480 -16.33 8.22 -2.21
C HIS A 480 -15.56 8.83 -3.39
N ALA A 481 -15.90 10.02 -3.80
CA ALA A 481 -15.23 10.74 -4.88
C ALA A 481 -14.73 12.10 -4.35
N THR A 482 -13.56 12.52 -4.81
CA THR A 482 -12.89 13.72 -4.33
C THR A 482 -12.37 14.53 -5.49
N VAL A 483 -12.57 15.85 -5.42
CA VAL A 483 -12.02 16.82 -6.36
C VAL A 483 -11.23 17.84 -5.55
N ALA A 484 -9.91 17.89 -5.75
CA ALA A 484 -9.06 18.91 -5.16
C ALA A 484 -9.41 20.29 -5.72
N LEU A 485 -9.61 21.27 -4.84
CA LEU A 485 -9.88 22.66 -5.21
C LEU A 485 -8.63 23.51 -5.02
N GLU A 486 -7.91 23.31 -3.92
CA GLU A 486 -6.68 24.01 -3.60
C GLU A 486 -5.73 23.09 -2.84
N MET A 487 -4.44 23.17 -3.17
CA MET A 487 -3.39 22.37 -2.51
C MET A 487 -2.14 23.20 -2.29
N SER A 488 -1.66 23.22 -1.05
CA SER A 488 -0.43 23.91 -0.66
C SER A 488 0.35 23.10 0.40
N ALA A 489 1.52 23.55 0.77
CA ALA A 489 2.29 22.96 1.87
C ALA A 489 1.70 23.23 3.26
N ALA A 490 0.71 24.11 3.38
CA ALA A 490 0.11 24.50 4.66
C ALA A 490 -1.37 24.07 4.81
N HIS A 491 -2.04 23.81 3.68
CA HIS A 491 -3.46 23.43 3.69
C HIS A 491 -3.90 22.81 2.37
N VAL A 492 -5.06 22.16 2.41
CA VAL A 492 -5.79 21.67 1.23
C VAL A 492 -7.27 21.99 1.35
N LEU A 493 -7.90 22.26 0.20
CA LEU A 493 -9.36 22.34 0.05
C LEU A 493 -9.79 21.31 -0.99
N TYR A 494 -10.86 20.59 -0.71
CA TYR A 494 -11.44 19.65 -1.67
C TYR A 494 -12.95 19.52 -1.48
N ARG A 495 -13.62 19.20 -2.57
CA ARG A 495 -15.03 18.81 -2.59
C ARG A 495 -15.13 17.30 -2.69
N TRP A 496 -16.10 16.70 -2.03
CA TRP A 496 -16.33 15.29 -2.11
C TRP A 496 -17.81 14.91 -1.99
N ALA A 497 -18.15 13.78 -2.58
CA ALA A 497 -19.45 13.18 -2.49
C ALA A 497 -19.41 11.96 -1.57
N LEU A 498 -20.53 11.66 -0.96
CA LEU A 498 -20.74 10.39 -0.27
C LEU A 498 -20.94 9.27 -1.29
N GLY A 499 -20.47 8.09 -0.95
CA GLY A 499 -20.66 6.91 -1.78
C GLY A 499 -22.11 6.45 -1.81
N PHE A 500 -22.39 5.55 -2.77
CA PHE A 500 -23.67 4.87 -2.80
C PHE A 500 -23.76 3.84 -1.69
N ALA A 501 -24.92 3.74 -1.04
CA ALA A 501 -25.24 2.60 -0.20
C ALA A 501 -25.50 1.38 -1.06
N TRP A 502 -24.72 0.34 -0.89
CA TRP A 502 -25.11 -0.96 -1.40
C TRP A 502 -26.28 -1.50 -0.59
N ARG A 503 -27.40 -1.72 -1.27
CA ARG A 503 -28.54 -2.44 -0.70
C ARG A 503 -28.43 -3.90 -1.10
N THR A 504 -28.79 -4.80 -0.16
CA THR A 504 -28.89 -6.24 -0.45
C THR A 504 -30.14 -6.58 -1.25
N ASP A 505 -31.10 -5.63 -1.31
CA ASP A 505 -32.48 -5.81 -1.77
C ASP A 505 -32.91 -4.76 -2.82
N GLY A 506 -31.98 -3.98 -3.38
CA GLY A 506 -32.33 -2.94 -4.34
C GLY A 506 -31.13 -2.25 -5.00
N PRO A 507 -31.35 -1.28 -5.89
CA PRO A 507 -30.30 -0.50 -6.49
C PRO A 507 -29.57 0.33 -5.43
N PRO A 508 -28.30 0.74 -5.70
CA PRO A 508 -27.56 1.62 -4.79
C PRO A 508 -28.33 2.91 -4.54
N GLU A 509 -28.46 3.31 -3.29
CA GLU A 509 -29.11 4.55 -2.91
C GLU A 509 -28.11 5.70 -2.88
N GLN A 510 -28.39 6.74 -3.64
CA GLN A 510 -27.60 7.96 -3.60
C GLN A 510 -27.94 8.78 -2.36
N ILE A 511 -26.93 9.17 -1.60
CA ILE A 511 -27.11 10.02 -0.43
C ILE A 511 -26.92 11.47 -0.85
N ASN A 512 -27.96 12.25 -0.61
CA ASN A 512 -27.98 13.65 -1.00
C ASN A 512 -27.39 14.55 0.10
N VAL A 513 -26.06 14.45 0.24
CA VAL A 513 -25.25 15.30 1.12
C VAL A 513 -24.02 15.77 0.34
N GLY A 514 -23.89 17.07 0.15
CA GLY A 514 -22.70 17.70 -0.41
C GLY A 514 -21.72 18.08 0.70
N LEU A 515 -20.44 17.92 0.44
CA LEU A 515 -19.38 18.23 1.40
C LEU A 515 -18.21 18.95 0.73
N GLU A 516 -17.76 20.02 1.39
CA GLU A 516 -16.48 20.67 1.10
C GLU A 516 -15.62 20.65 2.36
N THR A 517 -14.36 20.29 2.21
CA THR A 517 -13.42 20.13 3.33
C THR A 517 -12.22 21.01 3.15
N GLY A 518 -11.87 21.75 4.21
CA GLY A 518 -10.60 22.41 4.37
C GLY A 518 -9.80 21.78 5.49
N LEU A 519 -8.53 21.51 5.22
CA LEU A 519 -7.58 20.97 6.19
C LEU A 519 -6.38 21.89 6.30
N TRP A 520 -6.01 22.24 7.53
CA TRP A 520 -4.79 22.97 7.89
C TRP A 520 -4.02 22.19 8.93
N TRP A 521 -2.71 22.31 8.98
CA TRP A 521 -1.90 21.59 9.93
C TRP A 521 -0.78 22.44 10.54
N ASN A 522 -0.46 22.15 11.78
CA ASN A 522 0.64 22.74 12.52
C ASN A 522 1.09 21.79 13.64
N ALA A 523 2.40 21.57 13.79
CA ALA A 523 3.02 20.84 14.92
C ALA A 523 2.30 19.52 15.28
N GLY A 524 1.98 18.68 14.29
CA GLY A 524 1.30 17.39 14.49
C GLY A 524 -0.22 17.47 14.61
N TRP A 525 -0.81 18.65 14.77
CA TRP A 525 -2.26 18.87 14.75
C TRP A 525 -2.77 19.06 13.33
N LEU A 526 -3.99 18.54 13.11
CA LEU A 526 -4.77 18.70 11.87
C LEU A 526 -6.09 19.38 12.22
N LEU A 527 -6.30 20.61 11.76
CA LEU A 527 -7.59 21.29 11.79
C LEU A 527 -8.41 20.80 10.59
N GLN A 528 -9.58 20.26 10.87
CA GLN A 528 -10.54 19.81 9.87
C GLN A 528 -11.79 20.68 9.93
N LEU A 529 -12.15 21.26 8.79
CA LEU A 529 -13.38 22.02 8.61
C LEU A 529 -14.17 21.42 7.45
N HIS A 530 -15.42 21.07 7.72
CA HIS A 530 -16.31 20.47 6.74
C HIS A 530 -17.58 21.32 6.63
N ARG A 531 -17.79 21.93 5.47
CA ARG A 531 -19.05 22.56 5.12
C ARG A 531 -19.96 21.51 4.51
N TYR A 532 -21.14 21.33 5.08
CA TYR A 532 -22.11 20.35 4.60
C TYR A 532 -23.39 21.02 4.09
N GLU A 533 -24.04 20.35 3.13
CA GLU A 533 -25.40 20.57 2.69
C GLU A 533 -26.14 19.23 2.74
N ALA A 534 -27.07 19.08 3.70
CA ALA A 534 -27.75 17.81 3.96
C ALA A 534 -29.27 17.97 3.75
N HIS A 535 -29.82 17.24 2.79
CA HIS A 535 -31.24 17.28 2.46
C HIS A 535 -32.08 16.26 3.27
N GLN A 536 -31.42 15.52 4.15
CA GLN A 536 -32.06 14.58 5.09
C GLN A 536 -31.30 14.58 6.43
N PRO A 537 -31.94 14.18 7.55
CA PRO A 537 -31.27 14.10 8.83
C PRO A 537 -30.07 13.14 8.78
N ALA A 538 -28.91 13.64 9.17
CA ALA A 538 -27.66 12.89 9.16
C ALA A 538 -26.85 13.16 10.44
N VAL A 539 -26.26 12.13 11.00
CA VAL A 539 -25.33 12.23 12.13
C VAL A 539 -23.90 12.17 11.59
N PHE A 540 -23.17 13.24 11.73
CA PHE A 540 -21.76 13.28 11.34
C PHE A 540 -20.87 12.76 12.46
N ARG A 541 -19.88 11.94 12.11
CA ARG A 541 -18.93 11.31 13.02
C ARG A 541 -17.52 11.63 12.53
N LEU A 542 -16.79 12.47 13.26
CA LEU A 542 -15.43 12.89 12.97
C LEU A 542 -14.47 12.17 13.91
N GLY A 543 -13.68 11.26 13.35
CA GLY A 543 -12.74 10.43 14.11
C GLY A 543 -11.34 10.98 14.16
N GLY A 544 -10.68 10.75 15.30
CA GLY A 544 -9.23 10.84 15.42
C GLY A 544 -8.53 9.65 14.75
N TYR A 545 -7.24 9.50 14.98
CA TYR A 545 -6.49 8.34 14.51
C TYR A 545 -6.85 7.09 15.34
N ALA A 546 -6.86 5.92 14.70
CA ALA A 546 -6.92 4.67 15.44
C ALA A 546 -5.62 4.49 16.23
N LEU A 547 -5.69 4.59 17.54
CA LEU A 547 -4.55 4.36 18.42
C LEU A 547 -4.29 2.86 18.54
N PRO A 548 -3.15 2.33 18.09
CA PRO A 548 -2.82 0.92 18.25
C PRO A 548 -2.39 0.60 19.68
N GLY A 549 -2.85 -0.53 20.22
CA GLY A 549 -2.38 -1.09 21.48
C GLY A 549 -1.78 -2.48 21.28
N PRO A 550 -0.50 -2.70 21.65
CA PRO A 550 0.06 -4.05 21.72
C PRO A 550 -0.60 -4.90 22.81
N ASP A 551 -1.18 -4.24 23.80
CA ASP A 551 -2.04 -4.79 24.84
C ASP A 551 -3.25 -3.88 25.08
N ASN A 552 -4.12 -4.24 26.01
CA ASN A 552 -5.35 -3.53 26.32
C ASN A 552 -5.19 -2.34 27.29
N ALA A 553 -3.98 -1.87 27.54
CA ALA A 553 -3.69 -0.74 28.43
C ALA A 553 -4.08 0.64 27.85
N ILE A 554 -4.94 0.65 26.83
CA ILE A 554 -5.48 1.89 26.27
C ILE A 554 -6.47 2.50 27.26
N THR A 555 -6.27 3.76 27.59
CA THR A 555 -7.13 4.54 28.49
C THR A 555 -7.81 5.67 27.75
N ARG A 556 -9.04 6.00 28.17
CA ARG A 556 -9.74 7.19 27.68
C ARG A 556 -9.26 8.40 28.47
N VAL A 557 -8.95 9.50 27.77
CA VAL A 557 -8.50 10.75 28.37
C VAL A 557 -9.50 11.86 28.05
N ASN A 558 -9.65 12.81 28.99
CA ASN A 558 -10.53 13.95 28.86
C ASN A 558 -9.82 15.19 29.46
N THR A 559 -9.64 16.21 28.66
CA THR A 559 -8.96 17.46 29.04
C THR A 559 -9.90 18.68 28.89
N GLY A 560 -11.17 18.48 29.21
CA GLY A 560 -12.20 19.53 29.08
C GLY A 560 -12.69 19.67 27.61
N PRO A 561 -12.13 20.61 26.81
CA PRO A 561 -12.58 20.80 25.43
C PRO A 561 -12.15 19.64 24.51
N SER A 562 -11.08 18.91 24.85
CA SER A 562 -10.60 17.75 24.11
C SER A 562 -10.88 16.44 24.82
N PHE A 563 -10.94 15.37 24.06
CA PHE A 563 -10.99 14.00 24.56
C PHE A 563 -10.19 13.06 23.63
N GLY A 564 -9.84 11.90 24.12
CA GLY A 564 -9.01 11.02 23.32
C GLY A 564 -8.75 9.68 24.00
N THR A 565 -7.75 9.01 23.47
CA THR A 565 -7.22 7.75 23.99
C THR A 565 -5.72 7.84 24.15
N TRP A 566 -5.18 7.12 25.12
CA TRP A 566 -3.75 7.08 25.42
C TRP A 566 -3.29 5.66 25.76
N HIS A 567 -2.13 5.28 25.24
CA HIS A 567 -1.46 4.04 25.59
C HIS A 567 0.00 4.33 25.95
N PRO A 568 0.56 3.74 27.05
CA PRO A 568 1.91 4.06 27.51
C PRO A 568 3.01 3.89 26.46
N ALA A 569 2.90 2.86 25.61
CA ALA A 569 3.91 2.53 24.62
C ALA A 569 3.71 3.25 23.26
N THR A 570 2.47 3.61 22.90
CA THR A 570 2.17 4.13 21.55
C THR A 570 1.68 5.58 21.56
N GLY A 571 1.57 6.21 22.75
CA GLY A 571 1.14 7.61 22.88
C GLY A 571 -0.38 7.77 22.78
N GLY A 572 -0.86 8.83 22.14
CA GLY A 572 -2.27 9.19 22.13
C GLY A 572 -2.86 9.54 20.78
N SER A 573 -4.18 9.56 20.77
CA SER A 573 -5.03 10.12 19.71
C SER A 573 -6.08 11.02 20.36
N VAL A 574 -6.15 12.28 19.96
CA VAL A 574 -6.97 13.31 20.60
C VAL A 574 -7.83 14.04 19.57
N VAL A 575 -9.06 14.30 19.93
CA VAL A 575 -10.01 15.12 19.17
C VAL A 575 -10.48 16.27 20.02
N GLN A 576 -10.42 17.49 19.49
CA GLN A 576 -11.00 18.69 20.07
C GLN A 576 -12.12 19.19 19.17
N PRO A 577 -13.38 18.89 19.46
CA PRO A 577 -14.51 19.45 18.72
C PRO A 577 -14.55 20.98 18.83
N LEU A 578 -14.83 21.66 17.70
CA LEU A 578 -14.94 23.12 17.65
C LEU A 578 -16.36 23.56 17.35
N THR A 579 -17.02 22.91 16.40
CA THR A 579 -18.43 23.17 16.06
C THR A 579 -19.10 21.94 15.46
N GLY A 580 -20.42 21.86 15.56
CA GLY A 580 -21.28 20.84 14.96
C GLY A 580 -21.33 19.50 15.71
N CYS A 581 -20.34 19.16 16.52
CA CYS A 581 -20.32 17.93 17.32
C CYS A 581 -20.55 18.22 18.81
N THR A 582 -21.46 17.48 19.44
CA THR A 582 -21.85 17.67 20.84
C THR A 582 -21.69 16.42 21.70
N ALA A 583 -21.52 15.27 21.08
CA ALA A 583 -21.32 13.99 21.75
C ALA A 583 -19.92 13.40 21.47
N ARG A 584 -19.52 12.46 22.32
CA ARG A 584 -18.24 11.75 22.26
C ARG A 584 -18.52 10.26 22.22
N GLU A 585 -17.93 9.57 21.25
CA GLU A 585 -17.97 8.12 21.11
C GLU A 585 -16.53 7.58 21.00
N TRP A 586 -16.36 6.27 21.17
CA TRP A 586 -15.12 5.56 20.93
C TRP A 586 -15.38 4.33 20.10
N ASP A 587 -14.72 4.24 18.95
CA ASP A 587 -14.67 3.02 18.16
C ASP A 587 -13.45 2.22 18.66
N GLU A 588 -13.68 1.15 19.44
CA GLU A 588 -12.58 0.50 20.17
C GLU A 588 -12.72 -1.03 20.25
N ARG A 589 -11.59 -1.68 20.39
CA ARG A 589 -11.44 -3.06 20.81
C ARG A 589 -10.45 -3.12 21.97
N LEU A 590 -10.96 -3.37 23.16
CA LEU A 590 -10.18 -3.44 24.40
C LEU A 590 -10.24 -4.83 25.06
N ASP A 591 -10.94 -5.80 24.43
CA ASP A 591 -11.01 -7.19 24.87
C ASP A 591 -10.98 -8.16 23.69
N ASP A 592 -10.81 -9.47 23.98
CA ASP A 592 -10.71 -10.49 22.94
C ASP A 592 -12.07 -11.03 22.45
N ARG A 593 -13.19 -10.56 23.01
CA ARG A 593 -14.52 -10.93 22.55
C ARG A 593 -14.93 -10.23 21.26
N THR A 594 -14.38 -9.04 21.04
CA THR A 594 -14.55 -8.29 19.80
C THR A 594 -13.49 -8.73 18.77
N PRO A 595 -13.85 -9.05 17.52
CA PRO A 595 -12.88 -9.37 16.48
C PRO A 595 -11.86 -8.24 16.26
N ARG A 596 -10.61 -8.59 15.98
CA ARG A 596 -9.59 -7.63 15.63
C ARG A 596 -9.97 -6.90 14.35
N ALA A 597 -9.88 -5.57 14.34
CA ALA A 597 -10.13 -4.72 13.19
C ALA A 597 -8.92 -3.85 12.78
N HIS A 598 -8.00 -3.56 13.70
CA HIS A 598 -6.83 -2.73 13.42
C HIS A 598 -5.77 -3.52 12.65
N LEU A 599 -5.22 -2.88 11.59
CA LEU A 599 -4.31 -3.51 10.63
C LEU A 599 -3.00 -4.02 11.28
N SER A 600 -2.49 -3.32 12.29
CA SER A 600 -1.15 -3.57 12.87
C SER A 600 -1.15 -3.83 14.38
N ALA A 601 -2.31 -3.96 15.04
CA ALA A 601 -2.37 -4.15 16.49
C ALA A 601 -3.56 -4.99 16.92
N PRO A 602 -3.43 -5.80 17.99
CA PRO A 602 -4.53 -6.59 18.53
C PRO A 602 -5.62 -5.73 19.14
N TYR A 603 -5.27 -4.62 19.78
CA TYR A 603 -6.21 -3.69 20.40
C TYR A 603 -6.11 -2.32 19.75
N HIS A 604 -7.19 -1.55 19.81
CA HIS A 604 -7.21 -0.18 19.31
C HIS A 604 -8.33 0.62 19.97
N ALA A 605 -8.19 1.95 19.92
CA ALA A 605 -9.28 2.87 20.23
C ALA A 605 -9.17 4.15 19.40
N THR A 606 -10.30 4.58 18.87
CA THR A 606 -10.45 5.79 18.08
C THR A 606 -11.42 6.74 18.79
N PRO A 607 -11.01 7.94 19.21
CA PRO A 607 -11.93 8.96 19.70
C PRO A 607 -12.75 9.53 18.55
N VAL A 608 -14.07 9.67 18.72
CA VAL A 608 -14.99 10.13 17.68
C VAL A 608 -15.89 11.24 18.21
N ALA A 609 -15.81 12.42 17.61
CA ALA A 609 -16.74 13.51 17.85
C ALA A 609 -18.00 13.33 17.00
N VAL A 610 -19.19 13.44 17.63
CA VAL A 610 -20.46 13.09 17.00
C VAL A 610 -21.42 14.27 17.05
N SER A 611 -22.06 14.57 15.92
CA SER A 611 -23.11 15.60 15.85
C SER A 611 -24.47 15.08 16.31
N PRO A 612 -25.40 15.94 16.69
CA PRO A 612 -26.83 15.59 16.66
C PRO A 612 -27.25 15.31 15.20
N PRO A 613 -28.46 14.79 14.95
CA PRO A 613 -29.01 14.76 13.60
C PRO A 613 -29.10 16.18 13.01
N LEU A 614 -28.42 16.40 11.90
CA LEU A 614 -28.34 17.71 11.24
C LEU A 614 -28.99 17.65 9.86
N THR A 615 -29.64 18.77 9.47
CA THR A 615 -30.21 19.01 8.14
C THR A 615 -29.85 20.41 7.68
N GLY A 616 -30.04 20.70 6.37
CA GLY A 616 -29.70 22.00 5.80
C GLY A 616 -28.20 22.21 5.67
N ASN A 617 -27.75 23.45 5.80
CA ASN A 617 -26.37 23.86 5.62
C ASN A 617 -25.69 24.14 6.96
N GLY A 618 -24.44 23.76 7.10
CA GLY A 618 -23.69 24.04 8.31
C GLY A 618 -22.24 23.59 8.24
N TRP A 619 -21.63 23.53 9.43
CA TRP A 619 -20.22 23.22 9.62
C TRP A 619 -20.01 22.16 10.68
N ILE A 620 -19.10 21.26 10.38
CA ILE A 620 -18.48 20.35 11.34
C ILE A 620 -17.00 20.70 11.40
N ALA A 621 -16.48 20.97 12.59
CA ALA A 621 -15.06 21.29 12.75
C ALA A 621 -14.46 20.66 14.00
N ALA A 622 -13.24 20.19 13.87
CA ALA A 622 -12.42 19.69 14.97
C ALA A 622 -10.93 19.85 14.69
N LEU A 623 -10.16 19.89 15.77
CA LEU A 623 -8.72 19.67 15.76
C LEU A 623 -8.46 18.22 16.13
N VAL A 624 -7.57 17.57 15.39
CA VAL A 624 -7.19 16.17 15.59
C VAL A 624 -5.67 16.09 15.76
N TRP A 625 -5.22 15.33 16.72
CA TRP A 625 -3.81 15.12 17.01
C TRP A 625 -3.49 13.64 17.31
N THR A 626 -2.27 13.23 16.98
CA THR A 626 -1.71 11.96 17.43
C THR A 626 -0.19 12.07 17.62
N GLY A 627 0.33 11.42 18.65
CA GLY A 627 1.74 11.43 18.95
C GLY A 627 2.06 10.85 20.34
N GLY A 628 3.33 10.95 20.75
CA GLY A 628 3.81 10.48 22.06
C GLY A 628 3.94 11.57 23.12
N ASP A 629 3.84 12.85 22.75
CA ASP A 629 4.06 13.98 23.66
C ASP A 629 2.75 14.48 24.27
N GLN A 630 2.55 14.25 25.57
CA GLN A 630 1.37 14.70 26.29
C GLN A 630 1.24 16.23 26.37
N ALA A 631 2.36 16.96 26.36
CA ALA A 631 2.33 18.42 26.38
C ALA A 631 1.81 18.97 25.03
N ALA A 632 2.19 18.34 23.93
CA ALA A 632 1.67 18.68 22.60
C ALA A 632 0.21 18.26 22.39
N ALA A 633 -0.31 17.32 23.20
CA ALA A 633 -1.71 16.88 23.15
C ALA A 633 -2.69 17.81 23.90
N GLN A 634 -2.21 18.84 24.57
CA GLN A 634 -3.07 19.82 25.28
C GLN A 634 -3.99 20.56 24.28
N PRO A 635 -5.18 21.00 24.72
CA PRO A 635 -6.11 21.66 23.82
C PRO A 635 -5.65 23.07 23.40
N TRP A 636 -6.05 23.44 22.18
CA TRP A 636 -5.92 24.79 21.66
C TRP A 636 -7.04 25.71 22.17
N VAL A 637 -6.70 26.92 22.54
CA VAL A 637 -7.68 28.00 22.74
C VAL A 637 -7.92 28.66 21.38
N VAL A 638 -9.17 28.62 20.92
CA VAL A 638 -9.58 29.15 19.62
C VAL A 638 -10.17 30.53 19.79
N GLY A 639 -9.63 31.52 19.07
CA GLY A 639 -10.09 32.90 19.03
C GLY A 639 -10.12 33.43 17.60
N HIS A 640 -10.58 34.65 17.45
CA HIS A 640 -10.64 35.35 16.18
C HIS A 640 -9.98 36.71 16.26
N THR A 641 -9.33 37.14 15.19
CA THR A 641 -8.87 38.51 15.05
C THR A 641 -10.05 39.43 14.70
N ALA A 642 -9.88 40.75 14.86
CA ALA A 642 -10.87 41.75 14.43
C ALA A 642 -11.25 41.64 12.93
N ALA A 643 -10.36 41.08 12.11
CA ALA A 643 -10.59 40.82 10.69
C ALA A 643 -11.25 39.46 10.41
N GLY A 644 -11.71 38.72 11.44
CA GLY A 644 -12.38 37.41 11.30
C GLY A 644 -11.46 36.22 11.03
N ASN A 645 -10.12 36.39 11.03
CA ASN A 645 -9.19 35.29 10.87
C ASN A 645 -9.13 34.46 12.15
N TRP A 646 -8.92 33.17 12.02
CA TRP A 646 -8.75 32.27 13.15
C TRP A 646 -7.37 32.45 13.79
N GLN A 647 -7.36 32.54 15.11
CA GLN A 647 -6.14 32.59 15.92
C GLN A 647 -6.25 31.53 17.01
N LEU A 648 -5.41 30.52 16.91
CA LEU A 648 -5.32 29.46 17.89
C LEU A 648 -4.09 29.67 18.77
N THR A 649 -4.23 29.46 20.07
CA THR A 649 -3.12 29.56 21.04
C THR A 649 -3.02 28.24 21.80
N HIS A 650 -1.80 27.69 21.85
CA HIS A 650 -1.50 26.46 22.57
C HIS A 650 -0.46 26.73 23.65
N PRO A 651 -0.56 26.10 24.82
CA PRO A 651 0.35 26.37 25.93
C PRO A 651 1.83 26.11 25.63
N THR A 652 2.15 25.11 24.82
CA THR A 652 3.52 24.73 24.48
C THR A 652 3.90 24.96 23.02
N LEU A 653 2.95 24.90 22.09
CA LEU A 653 3.19 25.04 20.64
C LEU A 653 3.06 26.48 20.13
N GLY A 654 2.69 27.41 21.01
CA GLY A 654 2.59 28.83 20.68
C GLY A 654 1.32 29.22 19.91
N ARG A 655 1.45 30.11 18.93
CA ARG A 655 0.31 30.67 18.17
C ARG A 655 0.25 30.12 16.76
N TRP A 656 -0.97 29.85 16.31
CA TRP A 656 -1.27 29.43 14.95
C TRP A 656 -2.37 30.33 14.37
N ALA A 657 -2.00 31.18 13.43
CA ALA A 657 -2.93 32.08 12.73
C ALA A 657 -3.31 31.48 11.38
N ILE A 658 -4.61 31.42 11.10
CA ILE A 658 -5.14 30.91 9.84
C ILE A 658 -5.98 32.00 9.20
N LYS A 659 -5.63 32.37 7.97
CA LYS A 659 -6.34 33.33 7.15
C LYS A 659 -6.76 32.67 5.86
N HIS A 660 -8.06 32.46 5.69
CA HIS A 660 -8.59 31.85 4.47
C HIS A 660 -10.08 32.21 4.30
N SER A 661 -10.53 32.44 3.06
CA SER A 661 -11.91 32.76 2.74
C SER A 661 -12.91 31.62 3.01
N PHE A 662 -12.44 30.40 3.12
CA PHE A 662 -13.23 29.21 3.47
C PHE A 662 -13.61 29.16 4.95
N LEU A 663 -12.93 29.92 5.83
CA LEU A 663 -13.17 29.85 7.26
C LEU A 663 -14.53 30.46 7.62
N PRO A 664 -15.38 29.76 8.40
CA PRO A 664 -16.61 30.36 8.90
C PRO A 664 -16.32 31.44 9.95
N ALA A 665 -17.16 32.46 10.01
CA ALA A 665 -17.24 33.32 11.17
C ALA A 665 -17.90 32.50 12.30
N LEU A 666 -17.10 31.81 13.12
CA LEU A 666 -17.63 31.17 14.33
C LEU A 666 -17.99 32.27 15.35
N GLY A 667 -19.19 32.21 15.87
CA GLY A 667 -19.57 33.02 17.05
C GLY A 667 -18.66 32.66 18.25
N PRO A 668 -18.62 33.51 19.31
CA PRO A 668 -17.80 33.23 20.47
C PRO A 668 -18.12 31.85 21.04
N VAL A 669 -17.12 31.01 21.14
CA VAL A 669 -17.22 29.72 21.84
C VAL A 669 -17.39 30.06 23.33
N SER A 670 -18.60 30.06 23.83
CA SER A 670 -18.83 30.17 25.28
C SER A 670 -18.12 29.03 25.98
N PRO A 671 -17.27 29.29 26.98
CA PRO A 671 -16.75 28.23 27.81
C PRO A 671 -17.94 27.60 28.52
N ARG A 672 -18.32 26.40 28.12
CA ARG A 672 -19.29 25.62 28.87
C ARG A 672 -18.56 25.11 30.13
N SER A 673 -19.11 25.59 31.29
CA SER A 673 -18.77 25.16 32.66
C SER A 673 -18.85 23.65 32.86
#